data_6c21c531fc570c78d941bbfa9995559b
#
_entry.id   6c21c531fc570c78d941bbfa9995559b
#
_cell.length_a   1.000
_cell.length_b   1.000
_cell.length_c   1.000
_cell.angle_alpha   90.00
_cell.angle_beta   90.00
_cell.angle_gamma   90.00
#
_symmetry.space_group_name_H-M   'P 1'
#
loop_
_entity.id
_entity.type
_entity.pdbx_description
1 polymer ?
#
loop_
_entity_poly.entity_id
_entity_poly.type
_entity_poly.pdbx_seq_one_letter_code
_entity_poly.pdbx_strand_id
1 'polypeptide(L)'
;MAVRKKPQKSPSPAKGARATSNPTATPDGRGNADETHQRAGGSHPPLTTNQGIPVSDNQNSLRATPRGPTLLEDFVLREKITHFDHERIPERIVHARGSAAHGYFELTRSLAKYTTANLFTEVGTRTPVFTRFSTVAGGAGSVDTPRDVRGFAVKFYTQQGNFDLVGNNIPVFFIQDAMKFPDLVHAVKMEPDRGFPQAGSAHDTFWDFISLTPEAMHMIMWAMSDRAIPRSLRMIEGFGIHSFRLLDARGRSTFVKFHWRPKLGLQSTIWDEALKLQAADNDFHRRDLFEAIQSGAFPEWDLAVQLFTDEQAEAFPFDHLDPTKLIPEELVPLTVIGRMVLDRWPDNFFAETEQVAFCPANIVPGIDFSNDPLLQGRLFSYLDTQLSRLGGPNFHQIPVNAPKCPFANQQRDGHMQMQQPKGRVNYEPSSLDPTSARETSAGFRSFAEPAAEAAKGRIRYETFADHYSQARLFFRSQTPIEQAHLASALVFELSKVETPHVREAIVGHLRNIDDDLAQRVANGLGMAKLPPARKAAADVLDLPPSPALQIIGKMKPTLEGRAVGILIDDGSDATVITALRKAIEGAGATVKLIAPKVGGAVLSDRRKQAADGQLAGTPSVLFDAVALVLSDDAGKRLAGEAAAVDFVRDAFGHLKAIATTAGAQAVLTAAGIAKDAGVVDAGNTKAFVKAAMTRQWAREPTLRTLA
;
A
#
# COMPACT_ATOMS: atom_id res chain seq x y z
N MET A 1 -41.69 57.33 27.05
CA MET A 1 -40.75 56.78 28.02
C MET A 1 -40.15 55.53 27.46
N ALA A 2 -38.93 55.58 26.97
CA ALA A 2 -38.22 54.45 26.40
C ALA A 2 -37.35 53.84 27.52
N VAL A 3 -37.66 52.60 27.90
CA VAL A 3 -36.91 51.85 28.91
C VAL A 3 -35.59 51.39 28.28
N ARG A 4 -34.46 51.97 28.67
CA ARG A 4 -33.12 51.51 28.39
C ARG A 4 -32.90 50.12 29.04
N LYS A 5 -32.91 49.04 28.29
CA LYS A 5 -32.38 47.77 28.72
C LYS A 5 -30.87 47.88 28.94
N LYS A 6 -30.42 47.54 30.16
CA LYS A 6 -28.98 47.37 30.47
C LYS A 6 -28.36 46.37 29.51
N PRO A 7 -27.11 46.57 29.06
CA PRO A 7 -26.44 45.59 28.24
C PRO A 7 -26.23 44.29 29.01
N GLN A 8 -26.73 43.19 28.48
CA GLN A 8 -26.42 41.84 28.94
C GLN A 8 -24.91 41.62 28.78
N LYS A 9 -24.24 41.33 29.91
CA LYS A 9 -22.85 40.87 29.85
C LYS A 9 -22.80 39.62 28.97
N SER A 10 -21.99 39.67 27.93
CA SER A 10 -21.61 38.47 27.13
C SER A 10 -21.08 37.41 28.10
N PRO A 11 -21.38 36.11 27.89
CA PRO A 11 -20.79 35.06 28.70
C PRO A 11 -19.26 35.14 28.52
N SER A 12 -18.53 35.23 29.63
CA SER A 12 -17.09 35.11 29.63
C SER A 12 -16.71 33.82 28.89
N PRO A 13 -15.75 33.86 27.96
CA PRO A 13 -15.26 32.63 27.35
C PRO A 13 -14.82 31.69 28.48
N ALA A 14 -15.15 30.40 28.32
CA ALA A 14 -14.66 29.37 29.24
C ALA A 14 -13.16 29.60 29.44
N LYS A 15 -12.71 29.64 30.69
CA LYS A 15 -11.31 29.84 31.05
C LYS A 15 -10.50 28.66 30.49
N GLY A 16 -10.11 28.76 29.20
CA GLY A 16 -9.02 27.97 28.68
C GLY A 16 -7.78 28.26 29.54
N ALA A 17 -7.04 27.23 29.87
CA ALA A 17 -5.83 27.37 30.65
C ALA A 17 -4.95 28.47 30.01
N ARG A 18 -4.81 29.63 30.66
CA ARG A 18 -3.88 30.66 30.22
C ARG A 18 -2.48 30.11 30.35
N ALA A 19 -1.69 30.24 29.26
CA ALA A 19 -0.27 29.97 29.36
C ALA A 19 0.34 30.76 30.54
N THR A 20 0.86 30.05 31.51
CA THR A 20 1.37 30.65 32.78
C THR A 20 2.90 30.73 32.81
N SER A 21 3.57 30.28 31.76
CA SER A 21 5.04 30.33 31.59
C SER A 21 5.44 31.00 30.31
N ASN A 22 6.59 31.67 30.31
CA ASN A 22 7.22 32.12 29.07
C ASN A 22 7.44 30.89 28.17
N PRO A 23 7.12 30.97 26.86
CA PRO A 23 7.35 29.88 25.96
C PRO A 23 8.84 29.53 25.92
N THR A 24 9.17 28.26 26.07
CA THR A 24 10.53 27.78 25.80
C THR A 24 10.72 27.77 24.28
N ALA A 25 11.78 28.39 23.81
CA ALA A 25 12.13 28.38 22.38
C ALA A 25 12.98 27.15 22.08
N THR A 26 12.67 26.46 21.00
CA THR A 26 13.43 25.33 20.47
C THR A 26 13.86 25.64 19.04
N PRO A 27 15.16 25.60 18.73
CA PRO A 27 15.62 25.74 17.34
C PRO A 27 15.05 24.63 16.47
N ASP A 28 14.52 24.94 15.31
CA ASP A 28 13.99 23.97 14.36
C ASP A 28 15.02 23.53 13.30
N GLY A 29 16.26 24.02 13.41
CA GLY A 29 17.36 23.68 12.52
C GLY A 29 17.30 24.33 11.15
N ARG A 30 16.41 25.29 10.94
CA ARG A 30 16.30 26.08 9.71
C ARG A 30 16.81 27.49 9.94
N GLY A 31 17.22 28.14 8.87
CA GLY A 31 17.65 29.52 8.88
C GLY A 31 19.15 29.68 8.67
N ASN A 32 19.62 30.89 8.95
CA ASN A 32 21.03 31.24 8.83
C ASN A 32 21.93 30.48 9.81
N ALA A 33 23.22 30.46 9.53
CA ALA A 33 24.20 29.84 10.41
C ALA A 33 24.19 30.42 11.83
N ASP A 34 23.83 31.68 11.98
CA ASP A 34 23.86 32.43 13.23
C ASP A 34 22.48 32.66 13.84
N GLU A 35 21.40 32.47 13.03
CA GLU A 35 19.99 32.62 13.46
C GLU A 35 19.21 31.40 13.04
N THR A 36 18.54 30.79 13.98
CA THR A 36 17.67 29.63 13.73
C THR A 36 16.21 30.02 13.96
N HIS A 37 15.31 29.47 13.15
CA HIS A 37 13.88 29.58 13.39
C HIS A 37 13.56 28.96 14.77
N GLN A 38 12.82 29.69 15.60
CA GLN A 38 12.46 29.26 16.95
C GLN A 38 11.02 28.83 16.98
N ARG A 39 10.75 27.68 17.59
CA ARG A 39 9.40 27.22 17.88
C ARG A 39 9.06 27.46 19.34
N ALA A 40 7.83 27.93 19.58
CA ALA A 40 7.30 28.01 20.92
C ALA A 40 7.07 26.62 21.49
N GLY A 41 7.61 26.36 22.67
CA GLY A 41 7.46 25.08 23.39
C GLY A 41 6.79 25.28 24.74
N GLY A 42 6.66 24.19 25.51
CA GLY A 42 6.00 24.17 26.82
C GLY A 42 4.62 23.52 26.80
N SER A 43 3.98 23.43 27.96
CA SER A 43 2.70 22.71 28.10
C SER A 43 1.52 23.38 27.38
N HIS A 44 1.54 24.70 27.23
CA HIS A 44 0.51 25.49 26.54
C HIS A 44 1.15 26.71 25.88
N PRO A 45 1.86 26.53 24.76
CA PRO A 45 2.46 27.66 24.05
C PRO A 45 1.36 28.60 23.52
N PRO A 46 1.57 29.92 23.53
CA PRO A 46 0.62 30.84 22.93
C PRO A 46 0.55 30.62 21.41
N LEU A 47 -0.66 30.74 20.86
CA LEU A 47 -0.81 30.83 19.40
C LEU A 47 -0.12 32.08 18.90
N THR A 48 0.58 31.97 17.78
CA THR A 48 1.19 33.11 17.09
C THR A 48 0.81 33.11 15.62
N THR A 49 0.96 34.25 14.98
CA THR A 49 1.00 34.36 13.51
C THR A 49 2.30 33.75 12.99
N ASN A 50 2.42 33.63 11.66
CA ASN A 50 3.68 33.24 10.99
C ASN A 50 4.84 34.20 11.28
N GLN A 51 4.54 35.45 11.66
CA GLN A 51 5.52 36.47 12.06
C GLN A 51 5.84 36.45 13.55
N GLY A 52 5.30 35.49 14.31
CA GLY A 52 5.57 35.34 15.74
C GLY A 52 4.73 36.25 16.64
N ILE A 53 3.71 36.90 16.15
CA ILE A 53 2.86 37.83 16.96
C ILE A 53 1.85 36.97 17.75
N PRO A 54 1.79 37.09 19.10
CA PRO A 54 0.82 36.35 19.91
C PRO A 54 -0.63 36.72 19.56
N VAL A 55 -1.48 35.70 19.42
CA VAL A 55 -2.90 35.86 19.07
C VAL A 55 -3.75 35.86 20.34
N SER A 56 -4.48 36.95 20.55
CA SER A 56 -5.34 37.15 21.75
C SER A 56 -6.73 36.53 21.60
N ASP A 57 -7.27 36.49 20.40
CA ASP A 57 -8.59 35.92 20.07
C ASP A 57 -8.51 35.20 18.71
N ASN A 58 -8.70 33.90 18.72
CA ASN A 58 -8.67 33.02 17.53
C ASN A 58 -10.10 32.58 17.11
N GLN A 59 -11.14 33.11 17.74
CA GLN A 59 -12.53 32.73 17.52
C GLN A 59 -13.35 33.81 16.82
N ASN A 60 -12.98 35.05 16.97
CA ASN A 60 -13.75 36.18 16.46
C ASN A 60 -12.90 37.06 15.55
N SER A 61 -13.46 37.46 14.40
CA SER A 61 -12.86 38.47 13.52
C SER A 61 -13.05 39.88 14.09
N LEU A 62 -12.12 40.78 13.76
CA LEU A 62 -12.19 42.18 14.14
C LEU A 62 -13.40 42.85 13.44
N ARG A 63 -14.23 43.57 14.22
CA ARG A 63 -15.42 44.24 13.73
C ARG A 63 -15.47 45.69 14.18
N ALA A 64 -16.03 46.57 13.33
CA ALA A 64 -16.23 47.96 13.65
C ALA A 64 -17.21 48.19 14.82
N THR A 65 -18.22 47.31 14.95
CA THR A 65 -19.21 47.31 16.05
C THR A 65 -19.68 45.87 16.29
N PRO A 66 -20.41 45.58 17.38
CA PRO A 66 -20.90 44.20 17.65
C PRO A 66 -21.73 43.57 16.51
N ARG A 67 -22.31 44.38 15.62
CA ARG A 67 -23.03 43.94 14.42
C ARG A 67 -22.53 44.61 13.14
N GLY A 68 -21.41 45.31 13.24
CA GLY A 68 -20.79 45.99 12.11
C GLY A 68 -19.99 45.05 11.20
N PRO A 69 -19.43 45.61 10.13
CA PRO A 69 -18.64 44.85 9.18
C PRO A 69 -17.35 44.30 9.83
N THR A 70 -16.90 43.16 9.34
CA THR A 70 -15.54 42.66 9.58
C THR A 70 -14.56 43.56 8.87
N LEU A 71 -13.47 43.91 9.54
CA LEU A 71 -12.44 44.78 9.02
C LEU A 71 -11.29 43.98 8.42
N LEU A 72 -10.90 44.29 7.19
CA LEU A 72 -9.81 43.58 6.52
C LEU A 72 -8.40 43.99 7.03
N GLU A 73 -8.30 44.97 7.94
CA GLU A 73 -7.07 45.20 8.72
C GLU A 73 -6.76 44.07 9.72
N ASP A 74 -7.72 43.15 9.98
CA ASP A 74 -7.51 41.96 10.76
C ASP A 74 -6.51 41.02 10.08
N PHE A 75 -5.23 41.24 10.38
CA PHE A 75 -4.15 40.44 9.79
C PHE A 75 -4.16 38.97 10.27
N VAL A 76 -4.71 38.68 11.45
CA VAL A 76 -4.86 37.32 11.97
C VAL A 76 -5.86 36.54 11.12
N LEU A 77 -7.03 37.16 10.83
CA LEU A 77 -8.03 36.55 9.95
C LEU A 77 -7.46 36.32 8.54
N ARG A 78 -6.80 37.33 7.96
CA ARG A 78 -6.25 37.23 6.61
C ARG A 78 -5.20 36.14 6.51
N GLU A 79 -4.26 36.06 7.44
CA GLU A 79 -3.23 35.02 7.44
C GLU A 79 -3.82 33.63 7.57
N LYS A 80 -4.77 33.47 8.52
CA LYS A 80 -5.43 32.19 8.77
C LYS A 80 -6.18 31.68 7.53
N ILE A 81 -6.97 32.54 6.87
CA ILE A 81 -7.70 32.16 5.66
C ILE A 81 -6.75 31.93 4.49
N THR A 82 -5.80 32.84 4.26
CA THR A 82 -4.82 32.69 3.17
C THR A 82 -4.04 31.39 3.28
N HIS A 83 -3.57 31.02 4.47
CA HIS A 83 -2.87 29.77 4.64
C HIS A 83 -3.79 28.58 4.36
N PHE A 84 -5.00 28.58 4.93
CA PHE A 84 -5.99 27.52 4.76
C PHE A 84 -6.35 27.28 3.28
N ASP A 85 -6.53 28.35 2.51
CA ASP A 85 -6.86 28.25 1.08
C ASP A 85 -5.75 27.56 0.24
N HIS A 86 -4.54 27.44 0.79
CA HIS A 86 -3.38 26.87 0.12
C HIS A 86 -2.82 25.60 0.81
N GLU A 87 -3.61 24.95 1.67
CA GLU A 87 -3.21 23.72 2.37
C GLU A 87 -3.36 22.45 1.53
N ARG A 88 -3.23 22.57 0.22
CA ARG A 88 -3.30 21.43 -0.72
C ARG A 88 -2.14 21.50 -1.70
N ILE A 89 -1.65 20.32 -2.06
CA ILE A 89 -0.75 20.11 -3.19
C ILE A 89 -1.42 19.18 -4.19
N PRO A 90 -1.03 19.20 -5.47
CA PRO A 90 -1.51 18.20 -6.42
C PRO A 90 -1.27 16.79 -5.89
N GLU A 91 -2.25 15.90 -6.04
CA GLU A 91 -2.04 14.49 -5.73
C GLU A 91 -1.08 13.84 -6.73
N ARG A 92 -0.48 12.69 -6.37
CA ARG A 92 0.33 11.92 -7.31
C ARG A 92 -0.52 11.45 -8.47
N ILE A 93 0.05 11.44 -9.67
CA ILE A 93 -0.63 11.01 -10.91
C ILE A 93 -1.20 9.59 -10.75
N VAL A 94 -0.44 8.71 -10.14
CA VAL A 94 -0.84 7.41 -9.63
C VAL A 94 -0.29 7.25 -8.20
N HIS A 95 -0.80 6.29 -7.43
CA HIS A 95 -0.42 6.09 -6.03
C HIS A 95 -0.82 7.24 -5.09
N ALA A 96 -1.88 7.98 -5.40
CA ALA A 96 -2.32 9.13 -4.60
C ALA A 96 -2.72 8.71 -3.18
N ARG A 97 -3.55 7.66 -3.04
CA ARG A 97 -3.91 7.10 -1.75
C ARG A 97 -2.82 6.18 -1.22
N GLY A 98 -2.30 6.47 -0.02
CA GLY A 98 -1.27 5.63 0.59
C GLY A 98 -1.03 5.92 2.05
N SER A 99 -0.20 5.09 2.67
CA SER A 99 0.24 5.17 4.06
C SER A 99 1.74 4.89 4.12
N ALA A 100 2.42 5.44 5.11
CA ALA A 100 3.86 5.25 5.23
C ALA A 100 4.27 5.00 6.68
N ALA A 101 5.46 4.46 6.86
CA ALA A 101 6.09 4.30 8.16
C ALA A 101 7.61 4.43 8.06
N HIS A 102 8.22 4.88 9.14
CA HIS A 102 9.65 4.82 9.35
C HIS A 102 10.07 3.47 9.90
N GLY A 103 11.33 3.15 9.72
CA GLY A 103 11.94 1.95 10.26
C GLY A 103 13.41 1.85 9.90
N TYR A 104 13.90 0.63 9.86
CA TYR A 104 15.27 0.35 9.46
C TYR A 104 15.36 -0.93 8.63
N PHE A 105 16.35 -0.97 7.76
CA PHE A 105 16.82 -2.18 7.10
C PHE A 105 18.10 -2.65 7.79
N GLU A 106 18.18 -3.93 8.11
CA GLU A 106 19.36 -4.57 8.71
C GLU A 106 19.89 -5.64 7.77
N LEU A 107 21.15 -5.48 7.34
CA LEU A 107 21.81 -6.47 6.50
C LEU A 107 22.16 -7.71 7.31
N THR A 108 21.75 -8.89 6.86
CA THR A 108 22.04 -10.19 7.50
C THR A 108 23.02 -11.05 6.70
N ARG A 109 23.20 -10.73 5.41
CA ARG A 109 24.13 -11.45 4.51
C ARG A 109 24.83 -10.47 3.57
N SER A 110 26.14 -10.45 3.58
CA SER A 110 26.94 -9.55 2.75
C SER A 110 26.84 -9.87 1.26
N LEU A 111 26.74 -8.80 0.45
CA LEU A 111 26.89 -8.81 -1.00
C LEU A 111 28.18 -8.13 -1.47
N ALA A 112 29.17 -7.92 -0.60
CA ALA A 112 30.45 -7.26 -0.94
C ALA A 112 31.19 -7.89 -2.12
N LYS A 113 30.88 -9.16 -2.46
CA LYS A 113 31.39 -9.84 -3.67
C LYS A 113 30.83 -9.25 -4.96
N TYR A 114 29.64 -8.66 -4.90
CA TYR A 114 28.88 -8.23 -6.05
C TYR A 114 28.72 -6.71 -6.16
N THR A 115 28.86 -5.96 -5.04
CA THR A 115 28.60 -4.52 -5.01
C THR A 115 29.48 -3.79 -4.01
N THR A 116 29.73 -2.51 -4.30
CA THR A 116 30.38 -1.56 -3.37
C THR A 116 29.36 -0.73 -2.57
N ALA A 117 28.05 -0.94 -2.77
CA ALA A 117 27.02 -0.22 -2.04
C ALA A 117 27.05 -0.56 -0.55
N ASN A 118 27.39 0.39 0.31
CA ASN A 118 27.65 0.17 1.74
C ASN A 118 26.52 -0.54 2.47
N LEU A 119 25.25 -0.20 2.13
CA LEU A 119 24.09 -0.83 2.78
C LEU A 119 24.03 -2.35 2.55
N PHE A 120 24.80 -2.90 1.60
CA PHE A 120 24.81 -4.33 1.25
C PHE A 120 26.15 -5.02 1.53
N THR A 121 27.13 -4.35 2.13
CA THR A 121 28.48 -4.91 2.30
C THR A 121 28.76 -5.45 3.69
N GLU A 122 28.41 -4.74 4.75
CA GLU A 122 28.74 -5.09 6.12
C GLU A 122 27.52 -5.62 6.89
N VAL A 123 27.58 -6.89 7.31
CA VAL A 123 26.51 -7.54 8.08
C VAL A 123 26.31 -6.84 9.42
N GLY A 124 25.05 -6.66 9.81
CA GLY A 124 24.66 -5.93 11.00
C GLY A 124 24.47 -4.42 10.79
N THR A 125 24.83 -3.90 9.61
CA THR A 125 24.55 -2.50 9.27
C THR A 125 23.05 -2.24 9.27
N ARG A 126 22.62 -1.22 10.04
CA ARG A 126 21.25 -0.72 10.07
C ARG A 126 21.16 0.59 9.29
N THR A 127 20.36 0.58 8.24
CA THR A 127 20.07 1.74 7.40
C THR A 127 18.66 2.22 7.70
N PRO A 128 18.45 3.48 8.12
CA PRO A 128 17.11 4.03 8.30
C PRO A 128 16.32 3.98 7.00
N VAL A 129 15.03 3.67 7.08
CA VAL A 129 14.14 3.65 5.92
C VAL A 129 12.88 4.45 6.15
N PHE A 130 12.27 4.90 5.05
CA PHE A 130 10.89 5.37 5.00
C PHE A 130 10.18 4.60 3.90
N THR A 131 9.15 3.85 4.28
CA THR A 131 8.42 2.97 3.36
C THR A 131 7.00 3.49 3.17
N ARG A 132 6.57 3.61 1.91
CA ARG A 132 5.20 4.00 1.56
C ARG A 132 4.51 2.91 0.77
N PHE A 133 3.33 2.51 1.25
CA PHE A 133 2.38 1.65 0.55
C PHE A 133 1.25 2.49 -0.04
N SER A 134 0.70 2.08 -1.17
CA SER A 134 -0.37 2.83 -1.84
C SER A 134 -1.20 1.94 -2.76
N THR A 135 -2.46 2.30 -2.99
CA THR A 135 -3.18 1.85 -4.20
C THR A 135 -2.59 2.56 -5.43
N VAL A 136 -2.99 2.19 -6.64
CA VAL A 136 -2.45 2.79 -7.87
C VAL A 136 -3.45 3.73 -8.54
N ALA A 137 -4.64 3.23 -8.83
CA ALA A 137 -5.59 3.93 -9.69
C ALA A 137 -6.41 5.01 -8.96
N GLY A 138 -6.82 4.77 -7.72
CA GLY A 138 -7.69 5.65 -6.95
C GLY A 138 -7.03 6.97 -6.52
N GLY A 139 -7.81 8.06 -6.46
CA GLY A 139 -7.40 9.34 -5.87
C GLY A 139 -7.17 9.25 -4.36
N ALA A 140 -6.65 10.31 -3.75
CA ALA A 140 -6.34 10.35 -2.32
C ALA A 140 -7.56 10.05 -1.41
N GLY A 141 -8.76 10.43 -1.83
CA GLY A 141 -10.03 10.18 -1.14
C GLY A 141 -10.71 8.84 -1.44
N SER A 142 -10.08 7.95 -2.21
CA SER A 142 -10.61 6.61 -2.50
C SER A 142 -10.48 5.67 -1.30
N VAL A 143 -10.74 4.38 -1.50
CA VAL A 143 -10.72 3.34 -0.44
C VAL A 143 -9.45 2.49 -0.49
N ASP A 144 -9.12 1.80 0.61
CA ASP A 144 -7.90 0.99 0.73
C ASP A 144 -8.00 -0.40 0.07
N THR A 145 -9.19 -0.94 -0.11
CA THR A 145 -9.39 -2.34 -0.52
C THR A 145 -10.01 -2.54 -1.91
N PRO A 146 -9.77 -1.66 -2.92
CA PRO A 146 -10.17 -1.98 -4.28
C PRO A 146 -9.30 -3.11 -4.84
N ARG A 147 -9.79 -3.77 -5.90
CA ARG A 147 -8.94 -4.61 -6.75
C ARG A 147 -7.96 -3.71 -7.48
N ASP A 148 -6.72 -3.68 -7.01
CA ASP A 148 -5.67 -2.80 -7.54
C ASP A 148 -4.30 -3.32 -7.14
N VAL A 149 -3.27 -2.90 -7.83
CA VAL A 149 -1.88 -3.05 -7.43
C VAL A 149 -1.63 -2.28 -6.13
N ARG A 150 -0.72 -2.75 -5.30
CA ARG A 150 -0.21 -1.98 -4.17
C ARG A 150 1.21 -1.53 -4.43
N GLY A 151 1.43 -0.21 -4.46
CA GLY A 151 2.77 0.36 -4.46
C GLY A 151 3.52 -0.03 -3.19
N PHE A 152 4.80 -0.29 -3.33
CA PHE A 152 5.73 -0.65 -2.25
C PHE A 152 7.04 0.09 -2.50
N ALA A 153 7.16 1.33 -2.00
CA ALA A 153 8.31 2.19 -2.22
C ALA A 153 9.10 2.35 -0.92
N VAL A 154 10.40 2.06 -0.97
CA VAL A 154 11.31 2.15 0.16
C VAL A 154 12.43 3.14 -0.15
N LYS A 155 12.57 4.16 0.68
CA LYS A 155 13.70 5.09 0.67
C LYS A 155 14.68 4.66 1.77
N PHE A 156 15.92 4.34 1.37
CA PHE A 156 17.02 4.05 2.28
C PHE A 156 17.87 5.30 2.43
N TYR A 157 18.07 5.74 3.65
CA TYR A 157 18.97 6.85 3.98
C TYR A 157 20.36 6.31 4.30
N THR A 158 21.15 6.04 3.25
CA THR A 158 22.48 5.43 3.39
C THR A 158 23.55 6.48 3.69
N GLN A 159 24.74 6.01 4.04
CA GLN A 159 25.91 6.90 4.20
C GLN A 159 26.53 7.36 2.87
N GLN A 160 26.06 6.81 1.73
CA GLN A 160 26.52 7.17 0.39
C GLN A 160 25.47 7.96 -0.41
N GLY A 161 24.33 8.34 0.21
CA GLY A 161 23.20 9.00 -0.42
C GLY A 161 21.89 8.26 -0.17
N ASN A 162 20.79 8.79 -0.69
CA ASN A 162 19.50 8.10 -0.69
C ASN A 162 19.46 7.06 -1.79
N PHE A 163 19.01 5.85 -1.46
CA PHE A 163 18.65 4.81 -2.42
C PHE A 163 17.16 4.55 -2.34
N ASP A 164 16.46 4.60 -3.48
CA ASP A 164 15.01 4.39 -3.55
C ASP A 164 14.69 3.11 -4.33
N LEU A 165 14.17 2.10 -3.65
CA LEU A 165 13.62 0.90 -4.28
C LEU A 165 12.10 1.10 -4.45
N VAL A 166 11.70 1.48 -5.67
CA VAL A 166 10.32 1.87 -5.97
C VAL A 166 9.62 0.75 -6.73
N GLY A 167 8.88 -0.06 -6.01
CA GLY A 167 8.24 -1.27 -6.51
C GLY A 167 6.74 -1.38 -6.21
N ASN A 168 6.22 -2.57 -6.44
CA ASN A 168 4.82 -2.95 -6.25
C ASN A 168 4.71 -4.34 -5.61
N ASN A 169 3.50 -4.72 -5.18
CA ASN A 169 3.19 -6.07 -4.71
C ASN A 169 2.99 -7.10 -5.85
N ILE A 170 3.14 -6.68 -7.10
CA ILE A 170 3.07 -7.49 -8.30
C ILE A 170 4.40 -7.32 -9.05
N PRO A 171 5.07 -8.40 -9.50
CA PRO A 171 6.43 -8.34 -10.03
C PRO A 171 6.54 -7.88 -11.48
N VAL A 172 5.41 -7.72 -12.17
CA VAL A 172 5.33 -7.35 -13.59
C VAL A 172 4.50 -6.08 -13.78
N PHE A 173 4.56 -5.49 -14.98
CA PHE A 173 3.82 -4.28 -15.31
C PHE A 173 3.00 -4.46 -16.60
N PHE A 174 2.11 -3.49 -16.92
CA PHE A 174 1.18 -3.56 -18.04
C PHE A 174 1.84 -3.33 -19.41
N ILE A 175 2.95 -2.60 -19.44
CA ILE A 175 3.56 -2.09 -20.67
C ILE A 175 5.06 -2.36 -20.68
N GLN A 176 5.61 -2.50 -21.89
CA GLN A 176 7.03 -2.78 -22.14
C GLN A 176 7.87 -1.51 -22.32
N ASP A 177 7.23 -0.40 -22.64
CA ASP A 177 7.89 0.87 -22.94
C ASP A 177 7.17 2.03 -22.25
N ALA A 178 7.93 2.95 -21.64
CA ALA A 178 7.40 4.11 -20.92
C ALA A 178 6.57 5.05 -21.79
N MET A 179 6.73 5.02 -23.12
CA MET A 179 5.92 5.80 -24.06
C MET A 179 4.41 5.56 -23.89
N LYS A 180 4.01 4.35 -23.50
CA LYS A 180 2.61 3.97 -23.28
C LYS A 180 2.06 4.33 -21.89
N PHE A 181 2.91 4.83 -20.99
CA PHE A 181 2.47 5.07 -19.60
C PHE A 181 1.35 6.12 -19.50
N PRO A 182 1.39 7.28 -20.18
CA PRO A 182 0.29 8.23 -20.15
C PRO A 182 -1.03 7.62 -20.65
N ASP A 183 -0.98 6.85 -21.74
CA ASP A 183 -2.18 6.24 -22.33
C ASP A 183 -2.80 5.19 -21.38
N LEU A 184 -1.97 4.35 -20.76
CA LEU A 184 -2.42 3.41 -19.74
C LEU A 184 -3.11 4.15 -18.57
N VAL A 185 -2.51 5.24 -18.10
CA VAL A 185 -3.07 6.00 -16.97
C VAL A 185 -4.37 6.68 -17.37
N HIS A 186 -4.44 7.29 -18.56
CA HIS A 186 -5.70 7.86 -19.08
C HIS A 186 -6.79 6.81 -19.22
N ALA A 187 -6.47 5.61 -19.70
CA ALA A 187 -7.43 4.51 -19.86
C ALA A 187 -7.99 4.01 -18.53
N VAL A 188 -7.23 4.04 -17.44
CA VAL A 188 -7.66 3.54 -16.12
C VAL A 188 -8.32 4.62 -15.25
N LYS A 189 -8.09 5.91 -15.55
CA LYS A 189 -8.68 7.02 -14.79
C LYS A 189 -10.13 7.29 -15.21
N MET A 190 -10.77 8.23 -14.54
CA MET A 190 -12.10 8.72 -14.87
C MET A 190 -12.17 9.19 -16.33
N GLU A 191 -13.28 8.90 -17.00
CA GLU A 191 -13.52 9.39 -18.36
C GLU A 191 -13.62 10.94 -18.36
N PRO A 192 -12.97 11.62 -19.30
CA PRO A 192 -12.81 13.07 -19.24
C PRO A 192 -14.09 13.86 -19.45
N ASP A 193 -15.11 13.26 -20.11
CA ASP A 193 -16.39 13.89 -20.38
C ASP A 193 -17.36 13.83 -19.19
N ARG A 194 -17.23 12.85 -18.33
CA ARG A 194 -18.23 12.59 -17.26
C ARG A 194 -17.63 12.50 -15.84
N GLY A 195 -16.31 12.38 -15.66
CA GLY A 195 -15.66 12.35 -14.35
C GLY A 195 -15.94 11.08 -13.53
N PHE A 196 -16.40 10.02 -14.16
CA PHE A 196 -16.54 8.68 -13.58
C PHE A 196 -16.21 7.61 -14.64
N PRO A 197 -16.04 6.33 -14.25
CA PRO A 197 -16.01 5.77 -12.90
C PRO A 197 -14.79 6.27 -12.11
N GLN A 198 -14.90 6.23 -10.78
CA GLN A 198 -13.80 6.57 -9.89
C GLN A 198 -12.70 5.51 -10.01
N ALA A 199 -11.73 5.76 -10.80
CA ALA A 199 -10.54 4.96 -11.13
C ALA A 199 -10.64 3.46 -10.80
N GLY A 200 -10.45 2.62 -11.79
CA GLY A 200 -10.54 1.17 -11.64
C GLY A 200 -10.50 0.47 -12.99
N SER A 201 -10.57 -0.85 -12.97
CA SER A 201 -10.51 -1.68 -14.18
C SER A 201 -11.88 -2.07 -14.76
N ALA A 202 -12.98 -1.75 -14.08
CA ALA A 202 -14.31 -2.16 -14.48
C ALA A 202 -15.01 -1.15 -15.40
N HIS A 203 -14.38 -0.75 -16.51
CA HIS A 203 -14.99 0.15 -17.50
C HIS A 203 -14.34 0.04 -18.89
N ASP A 204 -15.04 0.59 -19.89
CA ASP A 204 -14.73 0.39 -21.32
C ASP A 204 -13.33 0.86 -21.69
N THR A 205 -12.91 2.06 -21.29
CA THR A 205 -11.61 2.63 -21.74
C THR A 205 -10.44 1.82 -21.27
N PHE A 206 -10.47 1.28 -20.04
CA PHE A 206 -9.41 0.40 -19.56
C PHE A 206 -9.32 -0.88 -20.40
N TRP A 207 -10.44 -1.58 -20.57
CA TRP A 207 -10.46 -2.84 -21.30
C TRP A 207 -10.25 -2.68 -22.79
N ASP A 208 -10.65 -1.56 -23.38
CA ASP A 208 -10.32 -1.23 -24.77
C ASP A 208 -8.81 -1.10 -24.94
N PHE A 209 -8.14 -0.31 -24.10
CA PHE A 209 -6.67 -0.20 -24.10
C PHE A 209 -6.00 -1.57 -23.95
N ILE A 210 -6.44 -2.40 -23.01
CA ILE A 210 -5.90 -3.75 -22.79
C ILE A 210 -6.13 -4.63 -24.04
N SER A 211 -7.32 -4.56 -24.66
CA SER A 211 -7.66 -5.36 -25.85
C SER A 211 -6.78 -5.08 -27.05
N LEU A 212 -6.17 -3.89 -27.09
CA LEU A 212 -5.25 -3.44 -28.12
C LEU A 212 -3.77 -3.51 -27.69
N THR A 213 -3.51 -3.91 -26.45
CA THR A 213 -2.18 -3.96 -25.85
C THR A 213 -1.91 -5.35 -25.25
N PRO A 214 -1.67 -6.39 -26.08
CA PRO A 214 -1.56 -7.78 -25.63
C PRO A 214 -0.40 -8.04 -24.66
N GLU A 215 0.64 -7.21 -24.66
CA GLU A 215 1.74 -7.24 -23.68
C GLU A 215 1.25 -7.11 -22.23
N ALA A 216 0.07 -6.51 -22.01
CA ALA A 216 -0.53 -6.35 -20.70
C ALA A 216 -1.14 -7.65 -20.13
N MET A 217 -1.33 -8.70 -20.93
CA MET A 217 -2.11 -9.87 -20.51
C MET A 217 -1.50 -10.61 -19.34
N HIS A 218 -0.17 -10.65 -19.17
CA HIS A 218 0.44 -11.23 -17.98
C HIS A 218 0.09 -10.42 -16.72
N MET A 219 0.21 -9.09 -16.80
CA MET A 219 -0.19 -8.22 -15.69
C MET A 219 -1.70 -8.31 -15.38
N ILE A 220 -2.55 -8.51 -16.40
CA ILE A 220 -3.99 -8.74 -16.20
C ILE A 220 -4.25 -10.00 -15.38
N MET A 221 -3.53 -11.10 -15.62
CA MET A 221 -3.67 -12.30 -14.80
C MET A 221 -3.36 -12.01 -13.32
N TRP A 222 -2.32 -11.23 -13.05
CA TRP A 222 -1.97 -10.81 -11.69
C TRP A 222 -3.02 -9.86 -11.08
N ALA A 223 -3.49 -8.87 -11.83
CA ALA A 223 -4.47 -7.89 -11.37
C ALA A 223 -5.85 -8.54 -11.07
N MET A 224 -6.21 -9.58 -11.82
CA MET A 224 -7.46 -10.32 -11.60
C MET A 224 -7.32 -11.43 -10.55
N SER A 225 -6.11 -11.74 -10.10
CA SER A 225 -5.86 -12.70 -9.02
C SER A 225 -6.12 -12.08 -7.63
N ASP A 226 -6.11 -12.94 -6.61
CA ASP A 226 -6.25 -12.52 -5.21
C ASP A 226 -5.07 -11.67 -4.70
N ARG A 227 -3.95 -11.58 -5.46
CA ARG A 227 -2.83 -10.68 -5.17
C ARG A 227 -3.25 -9.20 -5.16
N ALA A 228 -4.28 -8.84 -5.92
CA ALA A 228 -4.79 -7.48 -6.02
C ALA A 228 -5.79 -7.10 -4.91
N ILE A 229 -6.13 -8.03 -4.01
CA ILE A 229 -7.05 -7.83 -2.87
C ILE A 229 -6.42 -8.33 -1.55
N PRO A 230 -5.27 -7.79 -1.13
CA PRO A 230 -4.57 -8.27 0.05
C PRO A 230 -5.38 -8.03 1.34
N ARG A 231 -5.21 -8.93 2.33
CA ARG A 231 -5.84 -8.78 3.65
C ARG A 231 -5.24 -7.59 4.43
N SER A 232 -3.96 -7.34 4.29
CA SER A 232 -3.22 -6.31 5.01
C SER A 232 -2.00 -5.87 4.21
N LEU A 233 -1.57 -4.63 4.38
CA LEU A 233 -0.28 -4.15 3.84
C LEU A 233 0.91 -4.91 4.44
N ARG A 234 0.77 -5.44 5.65
CA ARG A 234 1.81 -6.25 6.32
C ARG A 234 1.95 -7.67 5.75
N MET A 235 1.04 -8.07 4.88
CA MET A 235 0.91 -9.42 4.31
C MET A 235 1.03 -9.42 2.78
N ILE A 236 1.72 -8.43 2.22
CA ILE A 236 2.03 -8.36 0.77
C ILE A 236 3.51 -8.58 0.54
N GLU A 237 3.84 -9.20 -0.58
CA GLU A 237 5.19 -9.13 -1.15
C GLU A 237 5.45 -7.76 -1.76
N GLY A 238 6.72 -7.44 -1.98
CA GLY A 238 7.14 -6.27 -2.75
C GLY A 238 8.20 -6.65 -3.76
N PHE A 239 8.16 -6.04 -4.94
CA PHE A 239 9.06 -6.35 -6.04
C PHE A 239 9.66 -5.06 -6.60
N GLY A 240 10.97 -5.06 -6.84
CA GLY A 240 11.64 -3.95 -7.49
C GLY A 240 11.30 -3.78 -8.98
N ILE A 241 10.53 -4.70 -9.55
CA ILE A 241 10.07 -4.80 -10.95
C ILE A 241 11.23 -5.07 -11.91
N HIS A 242 12.14 -4.12 -12.04
CA HIS A 242 13.23 -4.12 -13.02
C HIS A 242 14.43 -4.98 -12.58
N SER A 243 15.22 -5.39 -13.54
CA SER A 243 16.59 -5.82 -13.29
C SER A 243 17.47 -4.59 -13.15
N PHE A 244 18.26 -4.56 -12.07
CA PHE A 244 19.34 -3.58 -11.86
C PHE A 244 20.69 -4.28 -12.02
N ARG A 245 21.78 -3.51 -12.05
CA ARG A 245 23.14 -4.03 -12.02
C ARG A 245 23.78 -3.76 -10.66
N LEU A 246 24.44 -4.75 -10.10
CA LEU A 246 25.38 -4.58 -8.97
C LEU A 246 26.79 -4.50 -9.53
N LEU A 247 27.59 -3.52 -9.09
CA LEU A 247 28.95 -3.31 -9.54
C LEU A 247 29.92 -3.56 -8.38
N ASP A 248 30.84 -4.52 -8.59
CA ASP A 248 31.88 -4.82 -7.60
C ASP A 248 33.04 -3.78 -7.68
N ALA A 249 34.00 -3.91 -6.77
CA ALA A 249 35.15 -3.00 -6.70
C ALA A 249 36.04 -3.00 -7.97
N ARG A 250 35.87 -3.97 -8.86
CA ARG A 250 36.56 -4.08 -10.14
C ARG A 250 35.71 -3.59 -11.32
N GLY A 251 34.50 -3.10 -11.05
CA GLY A 251 33.53 -2.68 -12.08
C GLY A 251 32.84 -3.83 -12.80
N ARG A 252 32.92 -5.07 -12.30
CA ARG A 252 32.21 -6.21 -12.89
C ARG A 252 30.74 -6.14 -12.50
N SER A 253 29.86 -6.40 -13.46
CA SER A 253 28.42 -6.38 -13.32
C SER A 253 27.86 -7.74 -12.95
N THR A 254 26.79 -7.73 -12.13
CA THR A 254 25.90 -8.86 -11.87
C THR A 254 24.48 -8.30 -11.86
N PHE A 255 23.56 -8.89 -12.59
CA PHE A 255 22.16 -8.49 -12.53
C PHE A 255 21.53 -8.86 -11.20
N VAL A 256 20.59 -8.03 -10.77
CA VAL A 256 19.83 -8.24 -9.52
C VAL A 256 18.36 -7.88 -9.72
N LYS A 257 17.47 -8.73 -9.18
CA LYS A 257 16.07 -8.39 -8.90
C LYS A 257 15.83 -8.43 -7.39
N PHE A 258 15.10 -7.43 -6.87
CA PHE A 258 14.84 -7.27 -5.44
C PHE A 258 13.41 -7.73 -5.09
N HIS A 259 13.30 -8.50 -4.01
CA HIS A 259 12.04 -9.07 -3.53
C HIS A 259 11.86 -8.84 -2.03
N TRP A 260 10.74 -8.26 -1.62
CA TRP A 260 10.32 -8.18 -0.21
C TRP A 260 9.39 -9.34 0.12
N ARG A 261 9.70 -10.09 1.18
CA ARG A 261 8.93 -11.23 1.66
C ARG A 261 8.37 -10.96 3.05
N PRO A 262 7.03 -10.84 3.23
CA PRO A 262 6.45 -10.51 4.53
C PRO A 262 6.68 -11.64 5.54
N LYS A 263 7.12 -11.30 6.75
CA LYS A 263 7.29 -12.29 7.84
C LYS A 263 5.98 -12.95 8.25
N LEU A 264 4.87 -12.23 8.18
CA LEU A 264 3.52 -12.76 8.43
C LEU A 264 3.02 -13.71 7.33
N GLY A 265 3.77 -13.83 6.21
CA GLY A 265 3.33 -14.56 5.04
C GLY A 265 2.28 -13.83 4.24
N LEU A 266 1.90 -14.39 3.10
CA LEU A 266 0.86 -13.84 2.24
C LEU A 266 -0.53 -14.13 2.79
N GLN A 267 -1.45 -13.18 2.65
CA GLN A 267 -2.87 -13.35 2.94
C GLN A 267 -3.69 -12.42 2.05
N SER A 268 -4.71 -12.97 1.40
CA SER A 268 -5.70 -12.20 0.64
C SER A 268 -7.08 -12.25 1.29
N THR A 269 -7.92 -11.30 0.92
CA THR A 269 -9.37 -11.40 1.08
C THR A 269 -9.96 -12.24 -0.05
N ILE A 270 -11.27 -12.49 -0.01
CA ILE A 270 -12.06 -12.84 -1.19
C ILE A 270 -12.78 -11.60 -1.69
N TRP A 271 -13.30 -11.60 -2.94
CA TRP A 271 -13.81 -10.38 -3.55
C TRP A 271 -15.01 -9.77 -2.80
N ASP A 272 -15.99 -10.59 -2.38
CA ASP A 272 -17.14 -10.11 -1.59
C ASP A 272 -16.69 -9.49 -0.25
N GLU A 273 -15.70 -10.08 0.41
CA GLU A 273 -15.10 -9.53 1.62
C GLU A 273 -14.44 -8.17 1.37
N ALA A 274 -13.68 -8.03 0.27
CA ALA A 274 -13.04 -6.77 -0.10
C ALA A 274 -14.05 -5.65 -0.33
N LEU A 275 -15.16 -5.94 -1.02
CA LEU A 275 -16.27 -4.99 -1.24
C LEU A 275 -16.93 -4.54 0.07
N LYS A 276 -17.21 -5.47 0.98
CA LYS A 276 -17.81 -5.16 2.29
C LYS A 276 -16.85 -4.41 3.21
N LEU A 277 -15.55 -4.70 3.14
CA LEU A 277 -14.51 -3.92 3.84
C LEU A 277 -14.52 -2.46 3.40
N GLN A 278 -14.64 -2.18 2.10
CA GLN A 278 -14.72 -0.80 1.58
C GLN A 278 -15.84 0.01 2.23
N ALA A 279 -16.98 -0.63 2.48
CA ALA A 279 -18.13 0.02 3.11
C ALA A 279 -18.00 0.12 4.63
N ALA A 280 -17.38 -0.87 5.27
CA ALA A 280 -17.24 -0.93 6.72
C ALA A 280 -16.13 -0.02 7.26
N ASP A 281 -15.00 0.05 6.55
CA ASP A 281 -13.84 0.89 6.91
C ASP A 281 -13.02 1.23 5.65
N ASN A 282 -13.18 2.43 5.14
CA ASN A 282 -12.46 2.92 3.97
C ASN A 282 -10.94 2.93 4.17
N ASP A 283 -10.49 3.04 5.43
CA ASP A 283 -9.10 3.15 5.87
C ASP A 283 -8.56 1.83 6.45
N PHE A 284 -9.17 0.70 6.12
CA PHE A 284 -8.88 -0.60 6.76
C PHE A 284 -7.39 -0.97 6.75
N HIS A 285 -6.72 -0.88 5.61
CA HIS A 285 -5.28 -1.18 5.53
C HIS A 285 -4.42 -0.15 6.24
N ARG A 286 -4.79 1.13 6.15
CA ARG A 286 -4.09 2.23 6.83
C ARG A 286 -4.19 2.07 8.34
N ARG A 287 -5.39 1.78 8.85
CA ARG A 287 -5.64 1.54 10.27
C ARG A 287 -4.89 0.31 10.79
N ASP A 288 -4.92 -0.79 10.06
CA ASP A 288 -4.20 -2.02 10.41
C ASP A 288 -2.69 -1.79 10.54
N LEU A 289 -2.09 -1.04 9.62
CA LEU A 289 -0.67 -0.68 9.69
C LEU A 289 -0.37 0.22 10.90
N PHE A 290 -1.21 1.24 11.14
CA PHE A 290 -1.08 2.14 12.28
C PHE A 290 -1.20 1.41 13.61
N GLU A 291 -2.27 0.62 13.81
CA GLU A 291 -2.53 -0.11 15.06
C GLU A 291 -1.41 -1.14 15.35
N ALA A 292 -0.89 -1.81 14.32
CA ALA A 292 0.22 -2.74 14.48
C ALA A 292 1.48 -2.03 15.01
N ILE A 293 1.83 -0.88 14.45
CA ILE A 293 3.01 -0.12 14.90
C ILE A 293 2.79 0.42 16.33
N GLN A 294 1.61 0.97 16.63
CA GLN A 294 1.30 1.52 17.95
C GLN A 294 1.29 0.45 19.05
N SER A 295 0.91 -0.78 18.72
CA SER A 295 0.91 -1.90 19.67
C SER A 295 2.26 -2.57 19.84
N GLY A 296 3.29 -2.18 19.06
CA GLY A 296 4.61 -2.82 19.06
C GLY A 296 4.68 -4.12 18.24
N ALA A 297 3.59 -4.49 17.52
CA ALA A 297 3.58 -5.60 16.57
C ALA A 297 4.16 -5.15 15.22
N PHE A 298 5.42 -4.80 15.22
CA PHE A 298 6.11 -4.14 14.09
C PHE A 298 6.06 -4.99 12.82
N PRO A 299 5.60 -4.44 11.68
CA PRO A 299 5.63 -5.14 10.41
C PRO A 299 7.06 -5.40 9.96
N GLU A 300 7.32 -6.63 9.45
CA GLU A 300 8.65 -7.05 9.01
C GLU A 300 8.61 -7.73 7.64
N TRP A 301 9.67 -7.49 6.85
CA TRP A 301 9.93 -8.16 5.58
C TRP A 301 11.39 -8.60 5.49
N ASP A 302 11.62 -9.77 4.91
CA ASP A 302 12.93 -10.13 4.41
C ASP A 302 13.16 -9.46 3.05
N LEU A 303 14.34 -8.87 2.85
CA LEU A 303 14.82 -8.51 1.52
C LEU A 303 15.57 -9.70 0.94
N ALA A 304 15.07 -10.20 -0.17
CA ALA A 304 15.71 -11.26 -0.94
C ALA A 304 16.10 -10.75 -2.34
N VAL A 305 17.10 -11.37 -2.93
CA VAL A 305 17.58 -11.05 -4.28
C VAL A 305 17.67 -12.29 -5.15
N GLN A 306 17.40 -12.12 -6.44
CA GLN A 306 17.82 -13.03 -7.51
C GLN A 306 19.05 -12.42 -8.16
N LEU A 307 20.15 -13.16 -8.18
CA LEU A 307 21.43 -12.75 -8.77
C LEU A 307 21.74 -13.64 -9.96
N PHE A 308 22.05 -13.04 -11.12
CA PHE A 308 22.36 -13.78 -12.32
C PHE A 308 23.33 -13.00 -13.21
N THR A 309 24.08 -13.72 -14.05
CA THR A 309 25.05 -13.16 -15.00
C THR A 309 24.41 -12.84 -16.35
N ASP A 310 25.15 -12.14 -17.23
CA ASP A 310 24.71 -11.88 -18.60
C ASP A 310 24.50 -13.21 -19.35
N GLU A 311 25.38 -14.20 -19.18
CA GLU A 311 25.26 -15.52 -19.82
C GLU A 311 24.03 -16.30 -19.33
N GLN A 312 23.71 -16.18 -18.05
CA GLN A 312 22.48 -16.79 -17.51
C GLN A 312 21.24 -16.10 -18.06
N ALA A 313 21.27 -14.77 -18.20
CA ALA A 313 20.19 -13.99 -18.77
C ALA A 313 19.92 -14.37 -20.24
N GLU A 314 20.96 -14.57 -21.04
CA GLU A 314 20.86 -15.02 -22.44
C GLU A 314 20.25 -16.42 -22.57
N ALA A 315 20.39 -17.26 -21.54
CA ALA A 315 19.84 -18.62 -21.54
C ALA A 315 18.35 -18.68 -21.13
N PHE A 316 17.75 -17.59 -20.66
CA PHE A 316 16.34 -17.59 -20.30
C PHE A 316 15.45 -17.71 -21.55
N PRO A 317 14.30 -18.40 -21.47
CA PRO A 317 13.33 -18.45 -22.56
C PRO A 317 12.50 -17.16 -22.70
N PHE A 318 12.92 -16.08 -22.08
CA PHE A 318 12.30 -14.75 -22.08
C PHE A 318 13.38 -13.69 -21.85
N ASP A 319 13.09 -12.45 -22.22
CA ASP A 319 13.98 -11.33 -21.96
C ASP A 319 13.73 -10.77 -20.56
N HIS A 320 14.76 -10.74 -19.70
CA HIS A 320 14.66 -10.21 -18.35
C HIS A 320 14.57 -8.66 -18.28
N LEU A 321 14.80 -7.97 -19.40
CA LEU A 321 14.61 -6.53 -19.56
C LEU A 321 13.16 -6.16 -19.92
N ASP A 322 12.34 -7.15 -20.26
CA ASP A 322 10.91 -6.96 -20.45
C ASP A 322 10.20 -6.82 -19.11
N PRO A 323 9.66 -5.64 -18.75
CA PRO A 323 9.01 -5.42 -17.44
C PRO A 323 7.69 -6.18 -17.30
N THR A 324 7.21 -6.86 -18.35
CA THR A 324 6.07 -7.78 -18.27
C THR A 324 6.48 -9.21 -17.90
N LYS A 325 7.76 -9.46 -17.66
CA LYS A 325 8.31 -10.77 -17.34
C LYS A 325 8.85 -10.84 -15.91
N LEU A 326 8.70 -11.98 -15.28
CA LEU A 326 9.36 -12.35 -14.02
C LEU A 326 10.38 -13.47 -14.26
N ILE A 327 11.29 -13.64 -13.33
CA ILE A 327 12.18 -14.79 -13.27
C ILE A 327 11.63 -15.76 -12.22
N PRO A 328 11.15 -16.96 -12.60
CA PRO A 328 10.67 -17.98 -11.67
C PRO A 328 11.73 -18.30 -10.61
N GLU A 329 11.30 -18.50 -9.35
CA GLU A 329 12.20 -18.84 -8.24
C GLU A 329 12.88 -20.20 -8.45
N GLU A 330 12.24 -21.08 -9.19
CA GLU A 330 12.77 -22.38 -9.59
C GLU A 330 13.93 -22.26 -10.60
N LEU A 331 13.97 -21.16 -11.36
CA LEU A 331 15.03 -20.90 -12.34
C LEU A 331 16.21 -20.17 -11.70
N VAL A 332 15.93 -19.12 -10.91
CA VAL A 332 16.94 -18.40 -10.11
C VAL A 332 16.42 -18.26 -8.67
N PRO A 333 16.92 -19.09 -7.74
CA PRO A 333 16.48 -19.07 -6.36
C PRO A 333 16.73 -17.75 -5.65
N LEU A 334 15.81 -17.41 -4.74
CA LEU A 334 15.94 -16.23 -3.90
C LEU A 334 17.02 -16.43 -2.82
N THR A 335 17.82 -15.40 -2.62
CA THR A 335 18.77 -15.30 -1.53
C THR A 335 18.35 -14.17 -0.57
N VAL A 336 17.97 -14.50 0.65
CA VAL A 336 17.68 -13.51 1.69
C VAL A 336 18.99 -12.82 2.11
N ILE A 337 18.99 -11.48 2.09
CA ILE A 337 20.17 -10.67 2.41
C ILE A 337 19.98 -9.76 3.62
N GLY A 338 18.76 -9.49 4.04
CA GLY A 338 18.49 -8.62 5.17
C GLY A 338 17.01 -8.60 5.54
N ARG A 339 16.68 -7.80 6.55
CA ARG A 339 15.31 -7.59 6.99
C ARG A 339 14.99 -6.11 7.14
N MET A 340 13.76 -5.73 6.86
CA MET A 340 13.20 -4.41 7.14
C MET A 340 12.19 -4.54 8.26
N VAL A 341 12.25 -3.63 9.23
CA VAL A 341 11.30 -3.47 10.33
C VAL A 341 10.74 -2.06 10.27
N LEU A 342 9.42 -1.92 10.32
CA LEU A 342 8.74 -0.62 10.40
C LEU A 342 8.26 -0.41 11.84
N ASP A 343 8.89 0.50 12.58
CA ASP A 343 8.74 0.66 14.02
C ASP A 343 8.19 2.02 14.47
N ARG A 344 7.96 2.95 13.54
CA ARG A 344 7.46 4.28 13.86
C ARG A 344 6.52 4.83 12.79
N TRP A 345 5.34 5.26 13.23
CA TRP A 345 4.39 6.00 12.39
C TRP A 345 4.87 7.45 12.16
N PRO A 346 4.57 8.09 11.03
CA PRO A 346 4.88 9.50 10.80
C PRO A 346 4.26 10.42 11.86
N ASP A 347 5.01 11.41 12.31
CA ASP A 347 4.50 12.40 13.27
C ASP A 347 3.46 13.33 12.61
N ASN A 348 3.63 13.61 11.31
CA ASN A 348 2.70 14.39 10.52
C ASN A 348 2.50 13.76 9.15
N PHE A 349 1.27 13.40 8.85
CA PHE A 349 0.93 12.69 7.61
C PHE A 349 1.25 13.53 6.35
N PHE A 350 0.94 14.83 6.35
CA PHE A 350 1.22 15.69 5.20
C PHE A 350 2.73 15.91 5.02
N ALA A 351 3.42 16.32 6.08
CA ALA A 351 4.82 16.67 6.02
C ALA A 351 5.72 15.49 5.58
N GLU A 352 5.34 14.27 5.93
CA GLU A 352 6.14 13.06 5.69
C GLU A 352 5.53 12.19 4.59
N THR A 353 4.28 11.71 4.74
CA THR A 353 3.67 10.76 3.79
C THR A 353 3.25 11.42 2.47
N GLU A 354 2.67 12.63 2.52
CA GLU A 354 2.27 13.33 1.30
C GLU A 354 3.48 13.97 0.58
N GLN A 355 4.44 14.53 1.32
CA GLN A 355 5.57 15.23 0.71
C GLN A 355 6.76 14.33 0.37
N VAL A 356 6.77 13.05 0.75
CA VAL A 356 7.86 12.15 0.32
C VAL A 356 7.90 12.03 -1.19
N ALA A 357 9.11 12.16 -1.73
CA ALA A 357 9.43 12.01 -3.14
C ALA A 357 10.31 10.78 -3.34
N PHE A 358 9.80 9.78 -4.02
CA PHE A 358 10.58 8.61 -4.47
C PHE A 358 11.01 8.79 -5.91
N CYS A 359 12.19 8.27 -6.26
CA CYS A 359 12.65 8.20 -7.64
C CYS A 359 13.56 6.98 -7.84
N PRO A 360 13.28 6.09 -8.81
CA PRO A 360 14.18 4.99 -9.15
C PRO A 360 15.59 5.43 -9.57
N ALA A 361 15.76 6.71 -9.95
CA ALA A 361 17.07 7.28 -10.25
C ALA A 361 17.92 7.57 -9.01
N ASN A 362 17.35 7.53 -7.81
CA ASN A 362 18.10 7.65 -6.56
C ASN A 362 18.79 6.31 -6.28
N ILE A 363 20.03 6.19 -6.73
CA ILE A 363 20.93 5.04 -6.51
C ILE A 363 22.22 5.50 -5.85
N VAL A 364 22.98 4.55 -5.33
CA VAL A 364 24.28 4.78 -4.67
C VAL A 364 25.39 4.07 -5.43
N PRO A 365 26.68 4.45 -5.25
CA PRO A 365 27.80 3.74 -5.87
C PRO A 365 27.71 2.23 -5.64
N GLY A 366 27.93 1.46 -6.69
CA GLY A 366 27.81 0.01 -6.67
C GLY A 366 26.46 -0.56 -7.11
N ILE A 367 25.49 0.30 -7.41
CA ILE A 367 24.21 -0.06 -8.07
C ILE A 367 24.10 0.75 -9.36
N ASP A 368 23.61 0.12 -10.45
CA ASP A 368 23.41 0.78 -11.72
C ASP A 368 22.12 0.30 -12.41
N PHE A 369 21.73 0.98 -13.45
CA PHE A 369 20.53 0.71 -14.22
C PHE A 369 20.78 -0.37 -15.27
N SER A 370 19.68 -0.94 -15.77
CA SER A 370 19.66 -1.78 -16.96
C SER A 370 19.02 -1.04 -18.13
N ASN A 371 19.06 -1.66 -19.30
CA ASN A 371 18.47 -1.15 -20.55
C ASN A 371 16.97 -1.42 -20.66
N ASP A 372 16.28 -1.74 -19.56
CA ASP A 372 14.82 -1.85 -19.51
C ASP A 372 14.17 -0.52 -19.93
N PRO A 373 13.40 -0.46 -21.04
CA PRO A 373 12.86 0.79 -21.56
C PRO A 373 11.86 1.48 -20.63
N LEU A 374 11.15 0.69 -19.81
CA LEU A 374 10.24 1.24 -18.81
C LEU A 374 11.04 1.85 -17.65
N LEU A 375 12.10 1.19 -17.18
CA LEU A 375 12.98 1.75 -16.14
C LEU A 375 13.55 3.09 -16.59
N GLN A 376 14.09 3.16 -17.81
CA GLN A 376 14.70 4.38 -18.34
C GLN A 376 13.72 5.57 -18.34
N GLY A 377 12.46 5.36 -18.74
CA GLY A 377 11.42 6.41 -18.65
C GLY A 377 11.07 6.81 -17.22
N ARG A 378 11.12 5.87 -16.28
CA ARG A 378 10.88 6.13 -14.85
C ARG A 378 11.94 7.03 -14.23
N LEU A 379 13.20 6.96 -14.69
CA LEU A 379 14.31 7.78 -14.16
C LEU A 379 14.04 9.29 -14.35
N PHE A 380 13.33 9.67 -15.40
CA PHE A 380 12.93 11.05 -15.67
C PHE A 380 11.59 11.40 -15.01
N SER A 381 10.56 10.59 -15.21
CA SER A 381 9.16 10.90 -14.85
C SER A 381 8.99 11.24 -13.37
N TYR A 382 9.68 10.53 -12.47
CA TYR A 382 9.58 10.75 -11.03
C TYR A 382 10.17 12.09 -10.58
N LEU A 383 11.21 12.58 -11.24
CA LEU A 383 11.78 13.90 -10.95
C LEU A 383 10.88 15.01 -11.49
N ASP A 384 10.38 14.86 -12.72
CA ASP A 384 9.54 15.83 -13.38
C ASP A 384 8.26 16.14 -12.60
N THR A 385 7.52 15.10 -12.19
CA THR A 385 6.28 15.29 -11.44
C THR A 385 6.49 16.00 -10.08
N GLN A 386 7.65 15.84 -9.43
CA GLN A 386 7.92 16.48 -8.14
C GLN A 386 8.08 18.00 -8.25
N LEU A 387 8.51 18.52 -9.39
CA LEU A 387 8.68 19.96 -9.60
C LEU A 387 7.36 20.72 -9.38
N SER A 388 6.27 20.23 -9.97
CA SER A 388 4.95 20.85 -9.79
C SER A 388 4.28 20.44 -8.48
N ARG A 389 4.40 19.16 -8.08
CA ARG A 389 3.72 18.65 -6.88
C ARG A 389 4.30 19.22 -5.57
N LEU A 390 5.61 19.42 -5.50
CA LEU A 390 6.32 19.86 -4.29
C LEU A 390 6.88 21.29 -4.37
N GLY A 391 6.50 22.06 -5.38
CA GLY A 391 6.72 23.50 -5.42
C GLY A 391 8.09 23.95 -5.91
N GLY A 392 8.82 23.15 -6.70
CA GLY A 392 10.05 23.59 -7.35
C GLY A 392 11.25 22.64 -7.17
N PRO A 393 12.44 23.03 -7.65
CA PRO A 393 13.60 22.13 -7.76
C PRO A 393 14.21 21.75 -6.39
N ASN A 394 13.90 22.48 -5.33
CA ASN A 394 14.47 22.27 -3.99
C ASN A 394 13.65 21.30 -3.11
N PHE A 395 12.76 20.47 -3.69
CA PHE A 395 11.97 19.51 -2.93
C PHE A 395 12.82 18.49 -2.15
N HIS A 396 14.07 18.25 -2.54
CA HIS A 396 15.01 17.42 -1.79
C HIS A 396 15.44 18.05 -0.45
N GLN A 397 15.16 19.34 -0.20
CA GLN A 397 15.39 19.97 1.10
C GLN A 397 14.24 19.74 2.10
N ILE A 398 13.10 19.21 1.66
CA ILE A 398 12.04 18.77 2.58
C ILE A 398 12.61 17.64 3.43
N PRO A 399 12.49 17.65 4.77
CA PRO A 399 13.21 16.77 5.68
C PRO A 399 13.11 15.27 5.35
N VAL A 400 11.94 14.79 4.91
CA VAL A 400 11.73 13.38 4.54
C VAL A 400 12.45 13.01 3.25
N ASN A 401 12.78 13.99 2.38
CA ASN A 401 13.46 13.78 1.11
C ASN A 401 14.97 14.02 1.20
N ALA A 402 15.40 14.76 2.22
CA ALA A 402 16.80 15.12 2.39
C ALA A 402 17.68 13.90 2.69
N PRO A 403 18.89 13.82 2.11
CA PRO A 403 19.86 12.81 2.50
C PRO A 403 20.25 12.99 3.96
N LYS A 404 20.54 11.87 4.65
CA LYS A 404 21.00 11.89 6.05
C LYS A 404 22.51 11.69 6.17
N CYS A 405 23.20 11.54 5.06
CA CYS A 405 24.65 11.61 4.99
C CYS A 405 25.12 13.05 4.76
N PRO A 406 26.40 13.39 5.02
CA PRO A 406 26.96 14.66 4.61
C PRO A 406 26.82 14.86 3.10
N PHE A 407 26.27 16.00 2.68
CA PHE A 407 26.16 16.29 1.27
C PHE A 407 26.64 17.70 0.94
N ALA A 408 27.20 17.88 -0.25
CA ALA A 408 27.58 19.15 -0.81
C ALA A 408 27.43 19.09 -2.33
N ASN A 409 26.83 20.13 -2.92
CA ASN A 409 26.75 20.29 -4.37
C ASN A 409 26.84 21.78 -4.73
N GLN A 410 26.89 22.09 -6.02
CA GLN A 410 26.98 23.46 -6.53
C GLN A 410 25.62 24.04 -6.95
N GLN A 411 24.52 23.34 -6.64
CA GLN A 411 23.16 23.79 -6.93
C GLN A 411 22.78 24.95 -5.99
N ARG A 412 22.09 25.97 -6.54
CA ARG A 412 21.72 27.16 -5.80
C ARG A 412 20.42 27.79 -6.34
N ASP A 413 19.84 28.63 -5.51
CA ASP A 413 18.69 29.48 -5.82
C ASP A 413 17.41 28.66 -6.16
N GLY A 414 16.42 29.28 -6.73
CA GLY A 414 15.14 28.66 -7.10
C GLY A 414 14.13 28.60 -5.96
N HIS A 415 12.90 28.26 -6.30
CA HIS A 415 11.81 28.19 -5.32
C HIS A 415 12.13 27.26 -4.16
N MET A 416 11.78 27.69 -2.94
CA MET A 416 11.96 26.91 -1.69
C MET A 416 13.43 26.63 -1.33
N GLN A 417 14.38 27.40 -1.85
CA GLN A 417 15.76 27.31 -1.39
C GLN A 417 15.86 27.78 0.06
N MET A 418 16.15 26.83 0.98
CA MET A 418 16.27 27.09 2.40
C MET A 418 17.71 26.98 2.91
N GLN A 419 18.57 26.29 2.16
CA GLN A 419 19.98 26.20 2.50
C GLN A 419 20.69 27.50 2.20
N GLN A 420 21.73 27.80 2.99
CA GLN A 420 22.49 29.06 2.87
C GLN A 420 23.96 28.74 2.68
N PRO A 421 24.38 28.30 1.47
CA PRO A 421 25.79 28.05 1.19
C PRO A 421 26.60 29.35 1.35
N LYS A 422 27.73 29.22 2.03
CA LYS A 422 28.65 30.34 2.26
C LYS A 422 29.69 30.43 1.16
N GLY A 423 30.25 31.60 0.97
CA GLY A 423 31.31 31.86 0.02
C GLY A 423 30.83 32.26 -1.37
N ARG A 424 31.80 32.53 -2.24
CA ARG A 424 31.55 33.04 -3.60
C ARG A 424 31.62 31.98 -4.70
N VAL A 425 32.01 30.76 -4.35
CA VAL A 425 32.21 29.65 -5.30
C VAL A 425 31.01 28.71 -5.26
N ASN A 426 30.39 28.53 -6.40
CA ASN A 426 29.28 27.60 -6.62
C ASN A 426 29.39 26.91 -7.98
N TYR A 427 30.63 26.59 -8.37
CA TYR A 427 30.97 25.93 -9.63
C TYR A 427 32.25 25.11 -9.47
N GLU A 428 32.37 24.09 -10.28
CA GLU A 428 33.56 23.25 -10.42
C GLU A 428 33.95 23.10 -11.90
N PRO A 429 35.23 23.15 -12.24
CA PRO A 429 36.40 23.38 -11.38
C PRO A 429 36.55 24.83 -10.91
N SER A 430 37.13 25.03 -9.72
CA SER A 430 37.39 26.35 -9.16
C SER A 430 38.76 26.41 -8.54
N SER A 431 39.46 27.53 -8.76
CA SER A 431 40.73 27.84 -8.09
C SER A 431 40.60 28.89 -6.97
N LEU A 432 39.37 29.43 -6.79
CA LEU A 432 39.14 30.55 -5.87
C LEU A 432 38.86 30.13 -4.44
N ASP A 433 38.43 28.89 -4.23
CA ASP A 433 38.17 28.33 -2.92
C ASP A 433 38.66 26.87 -2.84
N PRO A 434 39.73 26.62 -2.09
CA PRO A 434 40.30 25.28 -1.93
C PRO A 434 39.40 24.36 -1.11
N THR A 435 38.37 24.88 -0.42
CA THR A 435 37.43 24.11 0.42
C THR A 435 36.13 23.82 -0.28
N SER A 436 35.88 24.31 -1.53
CA SER A 436 34.67 24.04 -2.28
C SER A 436 34.52 22.55 -2.61
N ALA A 437 33.28 22.09 -2.75
CA ALA A 437 32.97 20.71 -3.15
C ALA A 437 33.64 20.37 -4.49
N ARG A 438 34.16 19.13 -4.58
CA ARG A 438 34.88 18.63 -5.76
C ARG A 438 34.46 17.20 -6.09
N GLU A 439 34.67 16.83 -7.35
CA GLU A 439 34.51 15.43 -7.80
C GLU A 439 35.44 14.49 -7.00
N THR A 440 35.05 13.22 -6.90
CA THR A 440 35.82 12.20 -6.19
C THR A 440 35.91 10.89 -6.97
N SER A 441 37.05 10.25 -6.91
CA SER A 441 37.24 8.92 -7.53
C SER A 441 36.39 7.81 -6.87
N ALA A 442 35.90 8.05 -5.64
CA ALA A 442 34.98 7.16 -4.93
C ALA A 442 33.49 7.39 -5.30
N GLY A 443 33.21 8.32 -6.21
CA GLY A 443 31.86 8.64 -6.67
C GLY A 443 31.22 7.54 -7.51
N PHE A 444 29.96 7.76 -7.86
CA PHE A 444 29.21 6.89 -8.76
C PHE A 444 29.90 6.72 -10.10
N ARG A 445 29.91 5.49 -10.60
CA ARG A 445 30.38 5.13 -11.95
C ARG A 445 29.38 4.19 -12.61
N SER A 446 29.00 4.49 -13.84
CA SER A 446 28.16 3.58 -14.64
C SER A 446 28.96 2.37 -15.13
N PHE A 447 28.25 1.28 -15.32
CA PHE A 447 28.79 0.11 -16.01
C PHE A 447 29.14 0.47 -17.46
N ALA A 448 30.36 0.13 -17.88
CA ALA A 448 30.83 0.37 -19.23
C ALA A 448 30.27 -0.71 -20.18
N GLU A 449 29.03 -0.50 -20.61
CA GLU A 449 28.37 -1.41 -21.57
C GLU A 449 28.87 -1.11 -23.00
N PRO A 450 29.30 -2.13 -23.76
CA PRO A 450 29.71 -1.91 -25.16
C PRO A 450 28.54 -1.36 -25.98
N ALA A 451 28.74 -0.20 -26.63
CA ALA A 451 27.75 0.34 -27.55
C ALA A 451 27.82 -0.44 -28.87
N ALA A 452 26.69 -0.97 -29.32
CA ALA A 452 26.59 -1.51 -30.68
C ALA A 452 26.43 -0.35 -31.66
N GLU A 453 27.16 -0.38 -32.77
CA GLU A 453 26.92 0.51 -33.92
C GLU A 453 25.60 0.12 -34.59
N ALA A 454 24.55 0.93 -34.42
CA ALA A 454 23.25 0.70 -35.01
C ALA A 454 22.58 2.02 -35.41
N ALA A 455 21.71 1.97 -36.42
CA ALA A 455 20.89 3.11 -36.81
C ALA A 455 19.86 3.45 -35.70
N LYS A 456 19.69 4.74 -35.43
CA LYS A 456 18.63 5.22 -34.50
C LYS A 456 17.25 4.94 -35.12
N GLY A 457 16.35 4.39 -34.34
CA GLY A 457 14.98 4.10 -34.78
C GLY A 457 14.02 3.98 -33.59
N ARG A 458 12.71 4.03 -33.87
CA ARG A 458 11.66 3.64 -32.94
C ARG A 458 11.44 2.14 -33.09
N ILE A 459 12.11 1.36 -32.25
CA ILE A 459 12.20 -0.10 -32.39
C ILE A 459 11.75 -0.74 -31.09
N ARG A 460 10.91 -1.77 -31.18
CA ARG A 460 10.63 -2.68 -30.05
C ARG A 460 11.60 -3.86 -30.15
N TYR A 461 12.09 -4.33 -29.03
CA TYR A 461 12.95 -5.52 -29.01
C TYR A 461 12.18 -6.74 -29.52
N GLU A 462 12.76 -7.52 -30.42
CA GLU A 462 12.14 -8.73 -30.95
C GLU A 462 11.86 -9.76 -29.84
N THR A 463 12.75 -9.83 -28.85
CA THR A 463 12.64 -10.68 -27.67
C THR A 463 11.41 -10.34 -26.79
N PHE A 464 10.77 -9.17 -26.98
CA PHE A 464 9.56 -8.76 -26.28
C PHE A 464 8.25 -9.22 -26.95
N ALA A 465 8.32 -9.96 -28.05
CA ALA A 465 7.14 -10.35 -28.83
C ALA A 465 6.27 -11.43 -28.17
N ASP A 466 6.80 -12.18 -27.20
CA ASP A 466 6.02 -13.16 -26.46
C ASP A 466 5.18 -12.49 -25.35
N HIS A 467 3.87 -12.36 -25.60
CA HIS A 467 2.94 -11.70 -24.69
C HIS A 467 2.18 -12.67 -23.78
N TYR A 468 2.22 -13.99 -24.04
CA TYR A 468 1.29 -14.92 -23.41
C TYR A 468 1.94 -16.05 -22.60
N SER A 469 3.16 -16.46 -22.90
CA SER A 469 3.76 -17.65 -22.25
C SER A 469 3.83 -17.52 -20.73
N GLN A 470 4.21 -16.35 -20.19
CA GLN A 470 4.22 -16.14 -18.75
C GLN A 470 2.83 -15.84 -18.16
N ALA A 471 1.90 -15.31 -18.93
CA ALA A 471 0.50 -15.22 -18.51
C ALA A 471 -0.11 -16.62 -18.33
N ARG A 472 0.18 -17.54 -19.27
CA ARG A 472 -0.17 -18.97 -19.20
C ARG A 472 0.49 -19.63 -18.01
N LEU A 473 1.80 -19.45 -17.83
CA LEU A 473 2.54 -19.95 -16.67
C LEU A 473 1.89 -19.52 -15.37
N PHE A 474 1.58 -18.23 -15.22
CA PHE A 474 0.95 -17.71 -14.01
C PHE A 474 -0.39 -18.39 -13.74
N PHE A 475 -1.31 -18.41 -14.72
CA PHE A 475 -2.63 -19.00 -14.55
C PHE A 475 -2.54 -20.50 -14.18
N ARG A 476 -1.72 -21.28 -14.90
CA ARG A 476 -1.54 -22.70 -14.65
C ARG A 476 -0.80 -23.03 -13.35
N SER A 477 -0.06 -22.08 -12.81
CA SER A 477 0.58 -22.21 -11.50
C SER A 477 -0.36 -22.04 -10.33
N GLN A 478 -1.55 -21.47 -10.54
CA GLN A 478 -2.52 -21.21 -9.47
C GLN A 478 -3.24 -22.50 -9.05
N THR A 479 -3.69 -22.57 -7.80
CA THR A 479 -4.59 -23.64 -7.33
C THR A 479 -5.94 -23.57 -8.07
N PRO A 480 -6.73 -24.66 -8.12
CA PRO A 480 -8.06 -24.62 -8.75
C PRO A 480 -8.98 -23.52 -8.20
N ILE A 481 -8.89 -23.21 -6.90
CA ILE A 481 -9.65 -22.13 -6.26
C ILE A 481 -9.19 -20.78 -6.78
N GLU A 482 -7.89 -20.52 -6.83
CA GLU A 482 -7.33 -19.28 -7.33
C GLU A 482 -7.63 -19.07 -8.82
N GLN A 483 -7.61 -20.14 -9.63
CA GLN A 483 -8.03 -20.10 -11.04
C GLN A 483 -9.52 -19.72 -11.18
N ALA A 484 -10.38 -20.26 -10.32
CA ALA A 484 -11.80 -19.92 -10.31
C ALA A 484 -12.04 -18.47 -9.86
N HIS A 485 -11.30 -18.00 -8.85
CA HIS A 485 -11.33 -16.58 -8.45
C HIS A 485 -10.91 -15.65 -9.58
N LEU A 486 -9.86 -15.98 -10.30
CA LEU A 486 -9.37 -15.20 -11.44
C LEU A 486 -10.41 -15.15 -12.57
N ALA A 487 -10.99 -16.30 -12.94
CA ALA A 487 -12.07 -16.34 -13.94
C ALA A 487 -13.26 -15.48 -13.52
N SER A 488 -13.69 -15.61 -12.26
CA SER A 488 -14.82 -14.83 -11.72
C SER A 488 -14.51 -13.33 -11.65
N ALA A 489 -13.26 -12.95 -11.35
CA ALA A 489 -12.85 -11.56 -11.40
C ALA A 489 -12.92 -10.98 -12.81
N LEU A 490 -12.46 -11.72 -13.82
CA LEU A 490 -12.61 -11.31 -15.22
C LEU A 490 -14.07 -11.16 -15.63
N VAL A 491 -14.95 -12.09 -15.24
CA VAL A 491 -16.38 -11.97 -15.49
C VAL A 491 -16.95 -10.74 -14.82
N PHE A 492 -16.63 -10.49 -13.56
CA PHE A 492 -17.10 -9.32 -12.82
C PHE A 492 -16.68 -8.01 -13.50
N GLU A 493 -15.41 -7.86 -13.80
CA GLU A 493 -14.87 -6.65 -14.42
C GLU A 493 -15.43 -6.43 -15.83
N LEU A 494 -15.38 -7.46 -16.67
CA LEU A 494 -15.87 -7.39 -18.06
C LEU A 494 -17.40 -7.27 -18.16
N SER A 495 -18.17 -7.68 -17.15
CA SER A 495 -19.62 -7.47 -17.11
C SER A 495 -20.00 -6.00 -17.06
N LYS A 496 -19.10 -5.12 -16.64
CA LYS A 496 -19.28 -3.67 -16.61
C LYS A 496 -18.91 -2.97 -17.91
N VAL A 497 -18.22 -3.66 -18.80
CA VAL A 497 -17.87 -3.15 -20.12
C VAL A 497 -19.11 -3.16 -21.02
N GLU A 498 -19.51 -2.01 -21.51
CA GLU A 498 -20.72 -1.89 -22.34
C GLU A 498 -20.48 -2.29 -23.79
N THR A 499 -19.25 -2.15 -24.29
CA THR A 499 -18.85 -2.37 -25.68
C THR A 499 -18.58 -3.84 -25.98
N PRO A 500 -19.43 -4.55 -26.79
CA PRO A 500 -19.31 -5.99 -27.01
C PRO A 500 -17.99 -6.44 -27.62
N HIS A 501 -17.47 -5.72 -28.64
CA HIS A 501 -16.25 -6.11 -29.32
C HIS A 501 -15.02 -6.06 -28.42
N VAL A 502 -15.03 -5.23 -27.38
CA VAL A 502 -13.94 -5.18 -26.37
C VAL A 502 -13.96 -6.46 -25.54
N ARG A 503 -15.13 -6.89 -25.06
CA ARG A 503 -15.27 -8.17 -24.34
C ARG A 503 -14.84 -9.37 -25.19
N GLU A 504 -15.28 -9.42 -26.46
CA GLU A 504 -14.85 -10.47 -27.40
C GLU A 504 -13.35 -10.48 -27.64
N ALA A 505 -12.75 -9.30 -27.75
CA ALA A 505 -11.31 -9.18 -27.93
C ALA A 505 -10.53 -9.74 -26.73
N ILE A 506 -10.96 -9.40 -25.52
CA ILE A 506 -10.31 -9.90 -24.29
C ILE A 506 -10.46 -11.43 -24.20
N VAL A 507 -11.64 -11.98 -24.41
CA VAL A 507 -11.81 -13.44 -24.41
C VAL A 507 -10.95 -14.11 -25.49
N GLY A 508 -10.81 -13.48 -26.67
CA GLY A 508 -9.88 -13.94 -27.71
C GLY A 508 -8.41 -13.95 -27.27
N HIS A 509 -7.99 -13.01 -26.41
CA HIS A 509 -6.64 -13.04 -25.80
C HIS A 509 -6.51 -14.18 -24.78
N LEU A 510 -7.55 -14.40 -23.94
CA LEU A 510 -7.54 -15.48 -22.94
C LEU A 510 -7.31 -16.86 -23.57
N ARG A 511 -7.75 -17.09 -24.81
CA ARG A 511 -7.51 -18.34 -25.54
C ARG A 511 -6.01 -18.64 -25.79
N ASN A 512 -5.18 -17.61 -25.90
CA ASN A 512 -3.74 -17.79 -25.98
C ASN A 512 -3.12 -18.14 -24.62
N ILE A 513 -3.85 -17.90 -23.54
CA ILE A 513 -3.41 -18.21 -22.18
C ILE A 513 -3.89 -19.62 -21.80
N ASP A 514 -5.22 -19.83 -21.82
CA ASP A 514 -5.85 -21.11 -21.49
C ASP A 514 -7.29 -21.15 -22.04
N ASP A 515 -7.62 -22.20 -22.81
CA ASP A 515 -8.96 -22.33 -23.41
C ASP A 515 -10.06 -22.58 -22.36
N ASP A 516 -9.77 -23.27 -21.24
CA ASP A 516 -10.74 -23.46 -20.15
C ASP A 516 -11.05 -22.13 -19.47
N LEU A 517 -10.04 -21.31 -19.19
CA LEU A 517 -10.23 -19.95 -18.68
C LEU A 517 -11.11 -19.11 -19.65
N ALA A 518 -10.80 -19.12 -20.94
CA ALA A 518 -11.56 -18.38 -21.95
C ALA A 518 -13.01 -18.83 -22.01
N GLN A 519 -13.25 -20.14 -21.93
CA GLN A 519 -14.60 -20.71 -21.96
C GLN A 519 -15.41 -20.34 -20.71
N ARG A 520 -14.79 -20.39 -19.50
CA ARG A 520 -15.43 -19.98 -18.25
C ARG A 520 -15.86 -18.51 -18.31
N VAL A 521 -14.95 -17.63 -18.77
CA VAL A 521 -15.24 -16.20 -18.88
C VAL A 521 -16.32 -15.93 -19.94
N ALA A 522 -16.26 -16.58 -21.11
CA ALA A 522 -17.30 -16.47 -22.15
C ALA A 522 -18.67 -16.90 -21.63
N ASN A 523 -18.74 -18.00 -20.89
CA ASN A 523 -19.97 -18.49 -20.28
C ASN A 523 -20.54 -17.50 -19.27
N GLY A 524 -19.67 -16.98 -18.38
CA GLY A 524 -20.06 -16.00 -17.37
C GLY A 524 -20.55 -14.67 -17.97
N LEU A 525 -20.07 -14.30 -19.15
CA LEU A 525 -20.51 -13.13 -19.91
C LEU A 525 -21.71 -13.41 -20.83
N GLY A 526 -22.22 -14.66 -20.87
CA GLY A 526 -23.35 -15.03 -21.70
C GLY A 526 -23.06 -15.00 -23.21
N MET A 527 -21.82 -15.21 -23.63
CA MET A 527 -21.44 -15.22 -25.03
C MET A 527 -21.98 -16.46 -25.74
N ALA A 528 -22.68 -16.28 -26.86
CA ALA A 528 -23.25 -17.39 -27.63
C ALA A 528 -22.21 -18.31 -28.27
N LYS A 529 -21.03 -17.79 -28.54
CA LYS A 529 -19.90 -18.52 -29.13
C LYS A 529 -18.59 -18.03 -28.52
N LEU A 530 -17.65 -18.97 -28.34
CA LEU A 530 -16.28 -18.62 -27.95
C LEU A 530 -15.61 -17.85 -29.10
N PRO A 531 -15.12 -16.59 -28.88
CA PRO A 531 -14.44 -15.82 -29.91
C PRO A 531 -13.16 -16.54 -30.39
N PRO A 532 -12.71 -16.28 -31.64
CA PRO A 532 -11.44 -16.84 -32.10
C PRO A 532 -10.27 -16.29 -31.30
N ALA A 533 -9.22 -17.11 -31.15
CA ALA A 533 -7.99 -16.66 -30.54
C ALA A 533 -7.40 -15.47 -31.29
N ARG A 534 -6.89 -14.49 -30.57
CA ARG A 534 -6.15 -13.38 -31.17
C ARG A 534 -4.81 -13.87 -31.72
N LYS A 535 -4.35 -13.28 -32.82
CA LYS A 535 -3.04 -13.63 -33.39
C LYS A 535 -1.93 -13.26 -32.40
N ALA A 536 -1.13 -14.24 -31.99
CA ALA A 536 0.09 -14.02 -31.22
C ALA A 536 1.21 -13.50 -32.12
N ALA A 537 2.07 -12.63 -31.61
CA ALA A 537 3.21 -12.10 -32.33
C ALA A 537 4.40 -13.08 -32.30
N ALA A 538 4.48 -13.94 -31.30
CA ALA A 538 5.43 -15.04 -31.17
C ALA A 538 4.69 -16.31 -30.74
N ASP A 539 5.34 -17.45 -30.90
CA ASP A 539 4.80 -18.73 -30.43
C ASP A 539 4.64 -18.72 -28.90
N VAL A 540 3.52 -19.26 -28.44
CA VAL A 540 3.21 -19.33 -27.02
C VAL A 540 3.81 -20.61 -26.42
N LEU A 541 4.78 -20.44 -25.55
CA LEU A 541 5.50 -21.55 -24.91
C LEU A 541 4.72 -22.14 -23.74
N ASP A 542 4.84 -23.44 -23.55
CA ASP A 542 4.37 -24.15 -22.35
C ASP A 542 5.49 -24.20 -21.31
N LEU A 543 5.65 -23.08 -20.58
CA LEU A 543 6.63 -22.99 -19.52
C LEU A 543 6.19 -23.84 -18.30
N PRO A 544 7.14 -24.47 -17.57
CA PRO A 544 6.82 -25.23 -16.36
C PRO A 544 6.07 -24.38 -15.32
N PRO A 545 5.03 -24.91 -14.66
CA PRO A 545 4.35 -24.21 -13.59
C PRO A 545 5.32 -23.84 -12.44
N SER A 546 5.10 -22.68 -11.83
CA SER A 546 5.84 -22.20 -10.66
C SER A 546 4.92 -22.14 -9.43
N PRO A 547 4.95 -23.17 -8.55
CA PRO A 547 4.16 -23.16 -7.31
C PRO A 547 4.48 -21.99 -6.40
N ALA A 548 5.64 -21.37 -6.57
CA ALA A 548 6.04 -20.15 -5.89
C ALA A 548 5.06 -18.98 -6.11
N LEU A 549 4.24 -19.01 -7.16
CA LEU A 549 3.29 -17.95 -7.51
C LEU A 549 1.94 -18.06 -6.78
N GLN A 550 1.62 -19.19 -6.14
CA GLN A 550 0.38 -19.40 -5.38
C GLN A 550 0.35 -18.53 -4.11
N ILE A 551 -0.84 -18.10 -3.69
CA ILE A 551 -1.09 -17.54 -2.37
C ILE A 551 -1.52 -18.63 -1.40
N ILE A 552 -2.53 -19.44 -1.75
CA ILE A 552 -3.13 -20.44 -0.86
C ILE A 552 -2.07 -21.42 -0.35
N GLY A 553 -1.18 -21.91 -1.21
CA GLY A 553 -0.08 -22.79 -0.83
C GLY A 553 1.04 -22.14 -0.01
N LYS A 554 1.06 -20.81 0.10
CA LYS A 554 2.09 -20.02 0.81
C LYS A 554 1.57 -19.30 2.06
N MET A 555 0.29 -19.39 2.37
CA MET A 555 -0.27 -18.82 3.60
C MET A 555 0.32 -19.50 4.82
N LYS A 556 0.83 -18.73 5.77
CA LYS A 556 1.27 -19.27 7.05
C LYS A 556 0.06 -19.68 7.90
N PRO A 557 0.04 -20.88 8.46
CA PRO A 557 -0.97 -21.30 9.44
C PRO A 557 -0.68 -20.65 10.80
N THR A 558 -1.05 -19.40 10.96
CA THR A 558 -0.82 -18.58 12.17
C THR A 558 -1.98 -17.63 12.42
N LEU A 559 -2.18 -17.24 13.67
CA LEU A 559 -3.02 -16.12 14.06
C LEU A 559 -2.22 -14.83 14.34
N GLU A 560 -0.91 -14.90 14.26
CA GLU A 560 -0.06 -13.74 14.45
C GLU A 560 -0.45 -12.58 13.51
N GLY A 561 -0.62 -11.39 14.08
CA GLY A 561 -1.01 -10.20 13.36
C GLY A 561 -2.45 -10.18 12.84
N ARG A 562 -3.32 -11.08 13.29
CA ARG A 562 -4.74 -11.18 12.91
C ARG A 562 -5.66 -10.69 14.02
N ALA A 563 -6.95 -10.49 13.69
CA ALA A 563 -7.97 -10.03 14.63
C ALA A 563 -9.14 -11.03 14.71
N VAL A 564 -9.65 -11.25 15.92
CA VAL A 564 -10.81 -12.11 16.18
C VAL A 564 -11.90 -11.33 16.89
N GLY A 565 -13.12 -11.38 16.34
CA GLY A 565 -14.31 -10.77 16.95
C GLY A 565 -15.10 -11.78 17.79
N ILE A 566 -15.43 -11.44 19.04
CA ILE A 566 -16.27 -12.26 19.90
C ILE A 566 -17.60 -11.54 20.12
N LEU A 567 -18.67 -12.04 19.55
CA LEU A 567 -20.02 -11.52 19.78
C LEU A 567 -20.56 -12.04 21.12
N ILE A 568 -20.92 -11.11 22.00
CA ILE A 568 -21.48 -11.34 23.33
C ILE A 568 -22.81 -10.62 23.49
N ASP A 569 -23.66 -11.11 24.41
CA ASP A 569 -24.85 -10.41 24.86
C ASP A 569 -25.20 -10.86 26.31
N ASP A 570 -26.28 -10.36 26.88
CA ASP A 570 -26.67 -10.67 28.25
C ASP A 570 -26.76 -12.18 28.49
N GLY A 571 -26.17 -12.65 29.59
CA GLY A 571 -26.07 -14.06 29.95
C GLY A 571 -24.92 -14.83 29.25
N SER A 572 -24.08 -14.20 28.44
CA SER A 572 -22.90 -14.84 27.84
C SER A 572 -21.97 -15.41 28.90
N ASP A 573 -21.42 -16.62 28.64
CA ASP A 573 -20.57 -17.34 29.59
C ASP A 573 -19.19 -16.65 29.74
N ALA A 574 -18.98 -16.09 30.94
CA ALA A 574 -17.75 -15.37 31.28
C ALA A 574 -16.50 -16.25 31.25
N THR A 575 -16.65 -17.56 31.56
CA THR A 575 -15.52 -18.50 31.56
C THR A 575 -15.09 -18.82 30.15
N VAL A 576 -16.04 -19.04 29.25
CA VAL A 576 -15.77 -19.30 27.81
C VAL A 576 -15.11 -18.09 27.16
N ILE A 577 -15.63 -16.86 27.43
CA ILE A 577 -15.03 -15.62 26.91
C ILE A 577 -13.58 -15.48 27.36
N THR A 578 -13.32 -15.70 28.66
CA THR A 578 -11.97 -15.60 29.24
C THR A 578 -11.01 -16.61 28.62
N ALA A 579 -11.46 -17.86 28.46
CA ALA A 579 -10.67 -18.94 27.89
C ALA A 579 -10.35 -18.68 26.39
N LEU A 580 -11.34 -18.25 25.62
CA LEU A 580 -11.15 -17.89 24.19
C LEU A 580 -10.16 -16.74 24.06
N ARG A 581 -10.36 -15.63 24.80
CA ARG A 581 -9.45 -14.49 24.76
C ARG A 581 -8.01 -14.91 25.05
N LYS A 582 -7.79 -15.63 26.14
CA LYS A 582 -6.45 -16.14 26.51
C LYS A 582 -5.82 -17.00 25.41
N ALA A 583 -6.59 -17.88 24.79
CA ALA A 583 -6.09 -18.78 23.74
C ALA A 583 -5.74 -18.03 22.46
N ILE A 584 -6.58 -17.04 22.06
CA ILE A 584 -6.42 -16.24 20.86
C ILE A 584 -5.22 -15.29 21.00
N GLU A 585 -5.16 -14.55 22.12
CA GLU A 585 -4.05 -13.64 22.42
C GLU A 585 -2.72 -14.41 22.56
N GLY A 586 -2.76 -15.58 23.20
CA GLY A 586 -1.61 -16.48 23.29
C GLY A 586 -1.14 -17.02 21.94
N ALA A 587 -1.97 -16.99 20.90
CA ALA A 587 -1.61 -17.34 19.52
C ALA A 587 -1.20 -16.11 18.67
N GLY A 588 -1.06 -14.91 19.29
CA GLY A 588 -0.58 -13.71 18.63
C GLY A 588 -1.65 -12.87 17.90
N ALA A 589 -2.94 -13.17 18.10
CA ALA A 589 -4.04 -12.37 17.55
C ALA A 589 -4.58 -11.36 18.55
N THR A 590 -5.19 -10.30 18.04
CA THR A 590 -5.97 -9.35 18.83
C THR A 590 -7.42 -9.83 19.00
N VAL A 591 -8.07 -9.50 20.13
CA VAL A 591 -9.46 -9.83 20.39
C VAL A 591 -10.27 -8.56 20.57
N LYS A 592 -11.43 -8.49 19.90
CA LYS A 592 -12.44 -7.44 20.14
C LYS A 592 -13.76 -8.08 20.56
N LEU A 593 -14.34 -7.57 21.66
CA LEU A 593 -15.66 -7.93 22.10
C LEU A 593 -16.70 -7.07 21.41
N ILE A 594 -17.70 -7.71 20.81
CA ILE A 594 -18.79 -7.05 20.10
C ILE A 594 -20.10 -7.34 20.82
N ALA A 595 -20.93 -6.34 20.99
CA ALA A 595 -22.25 -6.49 21.59
C ALA A 595 -23.29 -5.60 20.90
N PRO A 596 -24.60 -5.86 21.04
CA PRO A 596 -25.65 -4.97 20.53
C PRO A 596 -25.54 -3.54 21.05
N LYS A 597 -24.92 -3.35 22.22
CA LYS A 597 -24.72 -2.04 22.88
C LYS A 597 -23.25 -1.82 23.21
N VAL A 598 -22.72 -0.61 23.01
CA VAL A 598 -21.34 -0.24 23.39
C VAL A 598 -21.10 -0.43 24.90
N GLY A 599 -22.14 -0.21 25.71
CA GLY A 599 -22.09 -0.50 27.15
C GLY A 599 -21.85 -1.98 27.47
N GLY A 600 -21.89 -2.85 26.47
CA GLY A 600 -21.63 -4.28 26.56
C GLY A 600 -22.81 -5.08 27.10
N ALA A 601 -22.50 -6.16 27.80
CA ALA A 601 -23.45 -7.16 28.30
C ALA A 601 -23.22 -7.46 29.76
N VAL A 602 -24.26 -7.96 30.45
CA VAL A 602 -24.18 -8.56 31.77
C VAL A 602 -23.93 -10.03 31.63
N LEU A 603 -22.72 -10.50 31.94
CA LEU A 603 -22.31 -11.88 31.78
C LEU A 603 -22.99 -12.86 32.75
N SER A 604 -22.80 -14.15 32.55
CA SER A 604 -23.37 -15.23 33.38
C SER A 604 -22.98 -15.13 34.87
N ASP A 605 -21.83 -14.53 35.17
CA ASP A 605 -21.35 -14.27 36.54
C ASP A 605 -21.79 -12.93 37.10
N ARG A 606 -22.74 -12.25 36.44
CA ARG A 606 -23.30 -10.94 36.77
C ARG A 606 -22.32 -9.75 36.61
N ARG A 607 -21.11 -9.95 36.13
CA ARG A 607 -20.21 -8.83 35.79
C ARG A 607 -20.71 -8.13 34.56
N LYS A 608 -20.59 -6.81 34.52
CA LYS A 608 -20.82 -6.00 33.34
C LYS A 608 -19.52 -5.99 32.51
N GLN A 609 -19.59 -6.46 31.28
CA GLN A 609 -18.50 -6.46 30.34
C GLN A 609 -18.77 -5.42 29.23
N ALA A 610 -17.95 -4.38 29.14
CA ALA A 610 -18.03 -3.41 28.05
C ALA A 610 -17.64 -4.07 26.72
N ALA A 611 -18.24 -3.62 25.65
CA ALA A 611 -17.87 -4.02 24.29
C ALA A 611 -16.83 -3.05 23.71
N ASP A 612 -15.96 -3.59 22.85
CA ASP A 612 -15.01 -2.81 22.06
C ASP A 612 -15.69 -2.22 20.79
N GLY A 613 -16.81 -2.82 20.38
CA GLY A 613 -17.59 -2.38 19.24
C GLY A 613 -19.07 -2.72 19.34
N GLN A 614 -19.91 -1.85 18.76
CA GLN A 614 -21.34 -2.08 18.60
C GLN A 614 -21.59 -2.97 17.36
N LEU A 615 -22.47 -3.96 17.48
CA LEU A 615 -22.68 -5.02 16.50
C LEU A 615 -22.90 -4.50 15.06
N ALA A 616 -23.79 -3.53 14.84
CA ALA A 616 -24.06 -3.00 13.50
C ALA A 616 -22.90 -2.16 12.94
N GLY A 617 -22.09 -1.55 13.82
CA GLY A 617 -20.91 -0.77 13.45
C GLY A 617 -19.62 -1.58 13.40
N THR A 618 -19.67 -2.87 13.76
CA THR A 618 -18.46 -3.73 13.82
C THR A 618 -18.77 -5.10 13.19
N PRO A 619 -19.02 -5.15 11.87
CA PRO A 619 -19.36 -6.38 11.18
C PRO A 619 -18.21 -7.38 11.14
N SER A 620 -18.51 -8.67 10.93
CA SER A 620 -17.53 -9.75 10.92
C SER A 620 -16.46 -9.60 9.81
N VAL A 621 -16.70 -8.80 8.82
CA VAL A 621 -15.74 -8.53 7.73
C VAL A 621 -14.42 -7.93 8.25
N LEU A 622 -14.46 -7.21 9.38
CA LEU A 622 -13.29 -6.60 10.02
C LEU A 622 -12.35 -7.63 10.71
N PHE A 623 -12.75 -8.90 10.83
CA PHE A 623 -12.05 -9.94 11.58
C PHE A 623 -11.59 -11.09 10.67
N ASP A 624 -10.56 -11.81 11.10
CA ASP A 624 -10.07 -13.02 10.42
C ASP A 624 -10.80 -14.30 10.85
N ALA A 625 -11.35 -14.30 12.06
CA ALA A 625 -12.23 -15.33 12.60
C ALA A 625 -13.20 -14.72 13.60
N VAL A 626 -14.28 -15.42 13.92
CA VAL A 626 -15.28 -14.92 14.87
C VAL A 626 -15.70 -16.00 15.87
N ALA A 627 -16.19 -15.56 17.05
CA ALA A 627 -16.83 -16.42 18.02
C ALA A 627 -18.19 -15.83 18.44
N LEU A 628 -19.18 -16.66 18.64
CA LEU A 628 -20.47 -16.32 19.20
C LEU A 628 -20.62 -17.01 20.57
N VAL A 629 -20.48 -16.22 21.63
CA VAL A 629 -20.64 -16.70 23.00
C VAL A 629 -21.95 -16.16 23.52
N LEU A 630 -23.05 -16.88 23.26
CA LEU A 630 -24.42 -16.43 23.56
C LEU A 630 -25.13 -17.40 24.50
N SER A 631 -25.98 -16.85 25.37
CA SER A 631 -26.98 -17.64 26.09
C SER A 631 -28.14 -18.01 25.15
N ASP A 632 -28.97 -18.97 25.54
CA ASP A 632 -30.14 -19.39 24.74
C ASP A 632 -31.10 -18.23 24.48
N ASP A 633 -31.34 -17.37 25.49
CA ASP A 633 -32.22 -16.20 25.33
C ASP A 633 -31.63 -15.12 24.44
N ALA A 634 -30.31 -14.88 24.58
CA ALA A 634 -29.59 -13.97 23.70
C ALA A 634 -29.59 -14.46 22.24
N GLY A 635 -29.35 -15.76 22.03
CA GLY A 635 -29.36 -16.36 20.69
C GLY A 635 -30.73 -16.27 20.02
N LYS A 636 -31.84 -16.54 20.74
CA LYS A 636 -33.20 -16.39 20.21
C LYS A 636 -33.50 -14.94 19.83
N ARG A 637 -33.09 -13.98 20.68
CA ARG A 637 -33.30 -12.56 20.38
C ARG A 637 -32.48 -12.12 19.15
N LEU A 638 -31.21 -12.45 19.13
CA LEU A 638 -30.31 -12.06 18.04
C LEU A 638 -30.59 -12.76 16.72
N ALA A 639 -31.25 -13.90 16.71
CA ALA A 639 -31.72 -14.55 15.50
C ALA A 639 -32.75 -13.72 14.70
N GLY A 640 -33.40 -12.74 15.35
CA GLY A 640 -34.27 -11.76 14.72
C GLY A 640 -33.57 -10.46 14.29
N GLU A 641 -32.30 -10.29 14.61
CA GLU A 641 -31.52 -9.08 14.35
C GLU A 641 -30.68 -9.26 13.07
N ALA A 642 -30.95 -8.46 12.03
CA ALA A 642 -30.25 -8.55 10.75
C ALA A 642 -28.74 -8.48 10.92
N ALA A 643 -28.23 -7.54 11.74
CA ALA A 643 -26.79 -7.39 11.98
C ALA A 643 -26.13 -8.64 12.58
N ALA A 644 -26.82 -9.40 13.44
CA ALA A 644 -26.28 -10.64 14.02
C ALA A 644 -26.30 -11.79 13.01
N VAL A 645 -27.37 -11.88 12.23
CA VAL A 645 -27.48 -12.88 11.14
C VAL A 645 -26.41 -12.63 10.08
N ASP A 646 -26.23 -11.39 9.65
CA ASP A 646 -25.22 -11.01 8.66
C ASP A 646 -23.79 -11.19 9.21
N PHE A 647 -23.55 -10.90 10.50
CA PHE A 647 -22.27 -11.15 11.15
C PHE A 647 -21.80 -12.61 10.96
N VAL A 648 -22.71 -13.55 11.13
CA VAL A 648 -22.42 -14.99 10.99
C VAL A 648 -22.38 -15.42 9.53
N ARG A 649 -23.33 -14.97 8.74
CA ARG A 649 -23.46 -15.30 7.31
C ARG A 649 -22.20 -14.85 6.55
N ASP A 650 -21.76 -13.63 6.79
CA ASP A 650 -20.55 -13.06 6.17
C ASP A 650 -19.29 -13.80 6.63
N ALA A 651 -19.15 -14.09 7.93
CA ALA A 651 -18.01 -14.86 8.42
C ALA A 651 -17.91 -16.23 7.75
N PHE A 652 -19.04 -16.93 7.61
CA PHE A 652 -19.10 -18.22 6.92
C PHE A 652 -18.80 -18.08 5.42
N GLY A 653 -19.47 -17.11 4.78
CA GLY A 653 -19.30 -16.81 3.35
C GLY A 653 -17.88 -16.33 3.01
N HIS A 654 -17.17 -15.70 3.93
CA HIS A 654 -15.78 -15.26 3.79
C HIS A 654 -14.76 -16.32 4.27
N LEU A 655 -15.19 -17.58 4.39
CA LEU A 655 -14.35 -18.74 4.71
C LEU A 655 -13.64 -18.63 6.08
N LYS A 656 -14.22 -17.88 7.02
CA LYS A 656 -13.63 -17.69 8.36
C LYS A 656 -14.02 -18.86 9.29
N ALA A 657 -13.16 -19.14 10.26
CA ALA A 657 -13.52 -20.04 11.34
C ALA A 657 -14.52 -19.37 12.29
N ILE A 658 -15.48 -20.13 12.79
CA ILE A 658 -16.55 -19.66 13.66
C ILE A 658 -16.60 -20.55 14.92
N ALA A 659 -16.37 -19.96 16.10
CA ALA A 659 -16.63 -20.68 17.36
C ALA A 659 -18.04 -20.35 17.86
N THR A 660 -18.76 -21.33 18.41
CA THR A 660 -20.14 -21.13 18.86
C THR A 660 -20.42 -21.83 20.20
N THR A 661 -21.18 -21.19 21.07
CA THR A 661 -21.85 -21.89 22.18
C THR A 661 -23.18 -22.49 21.72
N ALA A 662 -23.79 -23.37 22.51
CA ALA A 662 -25.09 -23.96 22.19
C ALA A 662 -26.18 -22.87 21.96
N GLY A 663 -26.17 -21.80 22.77
CA GLY A 663 -27.11 -20.68 22.62
C GLY A 663 -27.02 -19.94 21.28
N ALA A 664 -25.90 -20.00 20.57
CA ALA A 664 -25.74 -19.39 19.25
C ALA A 664 -26.47 -20.16 18.12
N GLN A 665 -27.00 -21.37 18.38
CA GLN A 665 -27.62 -22.22 17.37
C GLN A 665 -28.79 -21.55 16.64
N ALA A 666 -29.59 -20.74 17.34
CA ALA A 666 -30.71 -20.00 16.70
C ALA A 666 -30.21 -19.00 15.64
N VAL A 667 -29.11 -18.30 15.90
CA VAL A 667 -28.49 -17.35 14.95
C VAL A 667 -27.90 -18.09 13.74
N LEU A 668 -27.22 -19.24 13.98
CA LEU A 668 -26.71 -20.07 12.87
C LEU A 668 -27.83 -20.55 11.95
N THR A 669 -28.96 -21.00 12.54
CA THR A 669 -30.13 -21.47 11.78
C THR A 669 -30.74 -20.31 10.98
N ALA A 670 -30.90 -19.12 11.58
CA ALA A 670 -31.41 -17.93 10.87
C ALA A 670 -30.47 -17.48 9.74
N ALA A 671 -29.15 -17.68 9.91
CA ALA A 671 -28.16 -17.40 8.88
C ALA A 671 -28.10 -18.47 7.77
N GLY A 672 -28.81 -19.62 7.94
CA GLY A 672 -28.79 -20.74 6.99
C GLY A 672 -27.46 -21.51 6.97
N ILE A 673 -26.73 -21.53 8.09
CA ILE A 673 -25.40 -22.14 8.17
C ILE A 673 -25.49 -23.57 8.67
N ALA A 674 -24.99 -24.51 7.85
CA ALA A 674 -24.70 -25.87 8.26
C ALA A 674 -23.31 -25.94 8.92
N LYS A 675 -23.20 -26.69 10.01
CA LYS A 675 -21.91 -26.90 10.69
C LYS A 675 -20.98 -27.75 9.82
N ASP A 676 -19.75 -27.29 9.71
CA ASP A 676 -18.63 -27.98 9.06
C ASP A 676 -17.39 -27.98 9.96
N ALA A 677 -16.23 -28.38 9.44
CA ALA A 677 -14.98 -28.43 10.19
C ALA A 677 -14.49 -27.04 10.69
N GLY A 678 -14.95 -25.95 10.09
CA GLY A 678 -14.62 -24.57 10.48
C GLY A 678 -15.62 -23.96 11.45
N VAL A 679 -16.73 -24.65 11.81
CA VAL A 679 -17.70 -24.23 12.83
C VAL A 679 -17.51 -25.12 14.05
N VAL A 680 -16.83 -24.61 15.06
CA VAL A 680 -16.35 -25.39 16.21
C VAL A 680 -17.04 -24.96 17.50
N ASP A 681 -17.03 -25.83 18.51
CA ASP A 681 -17.50 -25.50 19.86
C ASP A 681 -16.59 -24.45 20.53
N ALA A 682 -17.16 -23.38 21.08
CA ALA A 682 -16.43 -22.30 21.73
C ALA A 682 -15.67 -22.73 23.01
N GLY A 683 -16.10 -23.82 23.66
CA GLY A 683 -15.40 -24.44 24.78
C GLY A 683 -14.11 -25.15 24.35
N ASN A 684 -14.00 -25.55 23.08
CA ASN A 684 -12.79 -26.15 22.52
C ASN A 684 -11.87 -25.10 21.89
N THR A 685 -11.23 -24.29 22.74
CA THR A 685 -10.37 -23.18 22.28
C THR A 685 -9.22 -23.62 21.39
N LYS A 686 -8.66 -24.82 21.61
CA LYS A 686 -7.57 -25.38 20.75
C LYS A 686 -8.05 -25.67 19.33
N ALA A 687 -9.25 -26.25 19.20
CA ALA A 687 -9.84 -26.50 17.88
C ALA A 687 -10.14 -25.19 17.16
N PHE A 688 -10.67 -24.20 17.86
CA PHE A 688 -10.93 -22.89 17.28
C PHE A 688 -9.66 -22.19 16.79
N VAL A 689 -8.63 -22.08 17.63
CA VAL A 689 -7.33 -21.49 17.25
C VAL A 689 -6.77 -22.19 16.02
N LYS A 690 -6.79 -23.53 16.00
CA LYS A 690 -6.32 -24.30 14.84
C LYS A 690 -7.13 -24.00 13.57
N ALA A 691 -8.45 -23.97 13.66
CA ALA A 691 -9.32 -23.68 12.52
C ALA A 691 -9.14 -22.22 12.03
N ALA A 692 -8.91 -21.27 12.94
CA ALA A 692 -8.75 -19.86 12.63
C ALA A 692 -7.39 -19.51 11.99
N MET A 693 -6.38 -20.38 12.09
CA MET A 693 -5.07 -20.16 11.47
C MET A 693 -5.10 -20.14 9.94
N THR A 694 -6.13 -20.73 9.33
CA THR A 694 -6.31 -20.79 7.87
C THR A 694 -7.75 -20.45 7.49
N ARG A 695 -7.98 -20.04 6.24
CA ARG A 695 -9.34 -19.94 5.70
C ARG A 695 -9.90 -21.33 5.44
N GLN A 696 -11.22 -21.48 5.51
CA GLN A 696 -11.94 -22.73 5.29
C GLN A 696 -12.18 -22.97 3.80
N TRP A 697 -11.08 -23.14 3.04
CA TRP A 697 -11.09 -23.23 1.56
C TRP A 697 -12.02 -24.32 1.00
N ALA A 698 -12.26 -25.39 1.76
CA ALA A 698 -13.19 -26.46 1.36
C ALA A 698 -14.64 -25.98 1.18
N ARG A 699 -15.01 -24.82 1.75
CA ARG A 699 -16.33 -24.21 1.57
C ARG A 699 -16.49 -23.55 0.21
N GLU A 700 -15.41 -23.05 -0.40
CA GLU A 700 -15.48 -22.19 -1.60
C GLU A 700 -16.35 -22.81 -2.71
N PRO A 701 -16.13 -24.06 -3.15
CA PRO A 701 -16.95 -24.64 -4.21
C PRO A 701 -18.44 -24.84 -3.86
N THR A 702 -18.77 -24.80 -2.57
CA THR A 702 -20.16 -25.02 -2.10
C THR A 702 -20.92 -23.72 -1.88
N LEU A 703 -20.21 -22.60 -1.79
CA LEU A 703 -20.82 -21.29 -1.47
C LEU A 703 -21.01 -20.40 -2.67
N ARG A 704 -20.22 -20.59 -3.71
CA ARG A 704 -20.27 -19.76 -4.92
C ARG A 704 -20.24 -20.60 -6.17
N THR A 705 -21.13 -20.24 -7.11
CA THR A 705 -20.98 -20.67 -8.48
C THR A 705 -19.95 -19.75 -9.11
N LEU A 706 -18.70 -20.22 -9.12
CA LEU A 706 -17.61 -19.48 -9.75
C LEU A 706 -17.57 -19.77 -11.25
N ALA A 707 -17.14 -18.76 -12.04
CA ALA A 707 -17.01 -18.89 -13.49
C ALA A 707 -15.92 -19.91 -13.89
#